data_b66ef90c3cb3b293b0e602175b74d293
#
_entry.id   b66ef90c3cb3b293b0e602175b74d293
#
_cell.length_a   1.000
_cell.length_b   1.000
_cell.length_c   1.000
_cell.angle_alpha   90.00
_cell.angle_beta   90.00
_cell.angle_gamma   90.00
#
_symmetry.space_group_name_H-M   'P 1'
#
loop_
_entity.id
_entity.type
_entity.pdbx_description
1 polymer ?
#
loop_
_entity_poly.entity_id
_entity_poly.type
_entity_poly.pdbx_seq_one_letter_code
_entity_poly.pdbx_strand_id
1 'polypeptide(L)'
;LHRSPGICFEESAHTSGKMLHAFRIIPDRGTWIEVQFDQNDLLWVYLDRRRRRRKFLVTTLLRAFGYKDDKDILALFYQHRELNAKQALDLDPEELSQLVYADPIVDVETGKVVAKQYDKLTRETLKEIHKQLPKQKFGVFDTAFDNGSIILSLRKDIGAVRNEEEALKEIFRKLRPGEPVNVKGARAHMQRLFQDPLRYDLGRVGRYKLNQKLGLDVSLDTRTITPEDIVEATKLLCKLSAGDGAIDDIDHLGSRRVRNVGELLANQCRAGLKNVIKTVKARINEYDQSVDSITPQKLVNPKPFGNSIREFFARSQLSQLMDQINPLAELTHKRRLSALGPGGLNRDRAGFEVRDVHPSHYGRICPIETPEGPNIGLINSLSTYSRINEFGFIEAPYRKVVRGKVSSQVEFMTADQEEKFKVAQANSELDDASRLKGKVTVRHRDDILEVDPEDVDYMDVSPQQVVSVAAALIPFLEHDDANRALMGSNMQRQGVPLVVTEAPFVGTGLERRVAIDSKTVVVAEGPGIVAAADARRIVVTKDGEVSASQLENKKFKSEPAKGVYVYDLRKFLKTNSSTCFNQRPLVRRGDKVKSGDVIADGAATDKGELALGRNVLVGFMPWNGYNFEDAILLSEQIGRAHV
;
A
#
# COMPACT_ATOMS: atom_id res chain seq x y z
N LEU A 1 -2.00 7.30 0.05
CA LEU A 1 -1.74 6.05 -0.69
C LEU A 1 -0.38 6.14 -1.41
N HIS A 2 0.61 5.38 -0.97
CA HIS A 2 2.01 5.48 -1.41
C HIS A 2 2.50 4.14 -1.95
N ARG A 3 3.55 4.18 -2.77
CA ARG A 3 4.28 2.97 -3.17
C ARG A 3 4.81 2.26 -1.92
N SER A 4 4.61 0.95 -1.83
CA SER A 4 5.09 0.14 -0.71
C SER A 4 6.62 0.04 -0.73
N PRO A 5 7.30 0.05 0.43
CA PRO A 5 8.66 -0.46 0.50
C PRO A 5 8.69 -1.94 0.12
N GLY A 6 9.83 -2.40 -0.37
CA GLY A 6 10.02 -3.78 -0.85
C GLY A 6 10.79 -3.83 -2.16
N ILE A 7 10.47 -4.78 -3.02
CA ILE A 7 11.09 -4.93 -4.34
C ILE A 7 10.06 -4.73 -5.44
N CYS A 8 10.50 -4.16 -6.56
CA CYS A 8 9.68 -3.96 -7.75
C CYS A 8 10.52 -4.22 -9.00
N PHE A 9 9.97 -4.98 -9.93
CA PHE A 9 10.56 -5.27 -11.23
C PHE A 9 9.89 -4.41 -12.29
N GLU A 10 10.70 -3.74 -13.11
CA GLU A 10 10.25 -2.79 -14.13
C GLU A 10 10.96 -3.09 -15.45
N GLU A 11 10.33 -2.70 -16.56
CA GLU A 11 10.99 -2.63 -17.85
C GLU A 11 10.97 -1.21 -18.41
N SER A 12 11.92 -0.90 -19.28
CA SER A 12 12.00 0.37 -19.95
C SER A 12 12.54 0.20 -21.35
N ALA A 13 11.91 0.85 -22.33
CA ALA A 13 12.40 0.87 -23.68
C ALA A 13 13.64 1.76 -23.78
N HIS A 14 14.70 1.21 -24.33
CA HIS A 14 15.91 1.96 -24.66
C HIS A 14 15.76 2.62 -26.04
N THR A 15 16.51 3.69 -26.29
CA THR A 15 16.53 4.40 -27.58
C THR A 15 16.87 3.51 -28.79
N SER A 16 17.54 2.38 -28.57
CA SER A 16 17.84 1.35 -29.57
C SER A 16 16.68 0.38 -29.85
N GLY A 17 15.54 0.52 -29.18
CA GLY A 17 14.39 -0.39 -29.28
C GLY A 17 14.48 -1.64 -28.41
N LYS A 18 15.60 -1.89 -27.71
CA LYS A 18 15.73 -3.02 -26.79
C LYS A 18 14.99 -2.72 -25.47
N MET A 19 14.23 -3.67 -24.98
CA MET A 19 13.60 -3.60 -23.66
C MET A 19 14.66 -3.93 -22.60
N LEU A 20 14.82 -3.04 -21.63
CA LEU A 20 15.76 -3.18 -20.52
C LEU A 20 14.99 -3.46 -19.24
N HIS A 21 15.29 -4.59 -18.63
CA HIS A 21 14.71 -5.01 -17.35
C HIS A 21 15.52 -4.47 -16.18
N ALA A 22 14.83 -4.09 -15.12
CA ALA A 22 15.44 -3.60 -13.89
C ALA A 22 14.63 -4.03 -12.68
N PHE A 23 15.31 -4.17 -11.53
CA PHE A 23 14.60 -4.20 -10.26
C PHE A 23 15.04 -3.06 -9.35
N ARG A 24 14.16 -2.68 -8.44
CA ARG A 24 14.43 -1.69 -7.39
C ARG A 24 14.05 -2.24 -6.03
N ILE A 25 14.99 -2.18 -5.09
CA ILE A 25 14.71 -2.39 -3.68
C ILE A 25 14.51 -1.03 -3.03
N ILE A 26 13.30 -0.80 -2.51
CA ILE A 26 12.87 0.46 -1.92
C ILE A 26 12.73 0.24 -0.41
N PRO A 27 13.66 0.75 0.43
CA PRO A 27 13.51 0.70 1.88
C PRO A 27 12.52 1.76 2.37
N ASP A 28 11.96 1.57 3.57
CA ASP A 28 11.21 2.62 4.29
C ASP A 28 12.14 3.80 4.63
N ARG A 29 13.40 3.48 4.95
CA ARG A 29 14.46 4.47 5.21
C ARG A 29 15.81 3.95 4.75
N GLY A 30 16.51 4.72 3.92
CA GLY A 30 17.85 4.38 3.47
C GLY A 30 18.04 4.60 1.98
N THR A 31 19.12 4.02 1.46
CA THR A 31 19.52 4.14 0.08
C THR A 31 18.79 3.10 -0.78
N TRP A 32 18.22 3.53 -1.89
CA TRP A 32 17.63 2.63 -2.88
C TRP A 32 18.71 1.83 -3.59
N ILE A 33 18.42 0.59 -3.91
CA ILE A 33 19.24 -0.27 -4.76
C ILE A 33 18.45 -0.50 -6.04
N GLU A 34 19.03 -0.11 -7.16
CA GLU A 34 18.48 -0.37 -8.49
C GLU A 34 19.50 -1.18 -9.27
N VAL A 35 19.07 -2.31 -9.84
CA VAL A 35 19.88 -3.14 -10.73
C VAL A 35 19.19 -3.19 -12.08
N GLN A 36 19.94 -2.86 -13.14
CA GLN A 36 19.41 -2.75 -14.48
C GLN A 36 20.34 -3.39 -15.49
N PHE A 37 19.77 -4.08 -16.49
CA PHE A 37 20.49 -4.49 -17.69
C PHE A 37 20.87 -3.27 -18.52
N ASP A 38 22.00 -3.35 -19.20
CA ASP A 38 22.37 -2.41 -20.27
C ASP A 38 22.17 -3.05 -21.66
N GLN A 39 22.52 -2.29 -22.70
CA GLN A 39 22.43 -2.75 -24.10
C GLN A 39 23.25 -4.02 -24.39
N ASN A 40 24.31 -4.23 -23.64
CA ASN A 40 25.28 -5.33 -23.79
C ASN A 40 25.01 -6.47 -22.81
N ASP A 41 23.82 -6.56 -22.23
CA ASP A 41 23.41 -7.56 -21.24
C ASP A 41 24.28 -7.60 -19.96
N LEU A 42 24.86 -6.44 -19.60
CA LEU A 42 25.60 -6.26 -18.37
C LEU A 42 24.68 -5.75 -17.25
N LEU A 43 24.87 -6.27 -16.06
CA LEU A 43 24.08 -5.92 -14.87
C LEU A 43 24.75 -4.80 -14.08
N TRP A 44 24.17 -3.61 -14.13
CA TRP A 44 24.65 -2.42 -13.45
C TRP A 44 23.82 -2.09 -12.22
N VAL A 45 24.52 -1.75 -11.13
CA VAL A 45 23.93 -1.30 -9.85
C VAL A 45 24.01 0.21 -9.75
N TYR A 46 22.90 0.82 -9.38
CA TYR A 46 22.75 2.25 -9.10
C TYR A 46 22.29 2.43 -7.65
N LEU A 47 23.05 3.13 -6.84
CA LEU A 47 22.69 3.45 -5.45
C LEU A 47 22.12 4.87 -5.29
N ASP A 48 22.34 5.73 -6.28
CA ASP A 48 21.79 7.08 -6.32
C ASP A 48 21.33 7.40 -7.74
N ARG A 49 20.02 7.34 -7.97
CA ARG A 49 19.41 7.59 -9.28
C ARG A 49 19.71 8.97 -9.85
N ARG A 50 19.93 9.96 -9.00
CA ARG A 50 20.26 11.34 -9.43
C ARG A 50 21.66 11.42 -10.06
N ARG A 51 22.52 10.46 -9.77
CA ARG A 51 23.90 10.40 -10.19
C ARG A 51 24.19 9.15 -11.02
N ARG A 52 23.51 8.99 -12.16
CA ARG A 52 23.63 7.83 -13.07
C ARG A 52 25.06 7.46 -13.49
N ARG A 53 26.02 8.39 -13.37
CA ARG A 53 27.45 8.12 -13.65
C ARG A 53 28.12 7.29 -12.58
N ARG A 54 27.51 7.12 -11.41
CA ARG A 54 28.04 6.37 -10.26
C ARG A 54 27.46 4.97 -10.25
N LYS A 55 27.77 4.21 -11.29
CA LYS A 55 27.37 2.81 -11.44
C LYS A 55 28.55 1.85 -11.31
N PHE A 56 28.29 0.66 -10.85
CA PHE A 56 29.24 -0.46 -10.78
C PHE A 56 28.48 -1.75 -11.07
N LEU A 57 29.19 -2.85 -11.33
CA LEU A 57 28.59 -4.12 -11.71
C LEU A 57 27.97 -4.84 -10.49
N VAL A 58 26.96 -5.68 -10.71
CA VAL A 58 26.32 -6.47 -9.64
C VAL A 58 27.32 -7.43 -9.00
N THR A 59 28.25 -7.97 -9.77
CA THR A 59 29.36 -8.83 -9.31
C THR A 59 30.26 -8.12 -8.29
N THR A 60 30.58 -6.84 -8.53
CA THR A 60 31.29 -5.98 -7.56
C THR A 60 30.49 -5.83 -6.25
N LEU A 61 29.15 -5.69 -6.32
CA LEU A 61 28.31 -5.60 -5.13
C LEU A 61 28.33 -6.91 -4.34
N LEU A 62 28.17 -8.04 -5.01
CA LEU A 62 28.19 -9.37 -4.37
C LEU A 62 29.53 -9.65 -3.68
N ARG A 63 30.67 -9.28 -4.30
CA ARG A 63 32.00 -9.36 -3.64
C ARG A 63 32.07 -8.52 -2.38
N ALA A 64 31.52 -7.31 -2.41
CA ALA A 64 31.48 -6.41 -1.24
C ALA A 64 30.58 -6.92 -0.10
N PHE A 65 29.63 -7.80 -0.41
CA PHE A 65 28.78 -8.50 0.58
C PHE A 65 29.41 -9.78 1.13
N GLY A 66 30.58 -10.22 0.61
CA GLY A 66 31.36 -11.32 1.19
C GLY A 66 31.59 -12.53 0.31
N TYR A 67 31.09 -12.57 -0.93
CA TYR A 67 31.40 -13.63 -1.91
C TYR A 67 32.75 -13.32 -2.54
N LYS A 68 33.81 -14.05 -2.11
CA LYS A 68 35.21 -13.67 -2.40
C LYS A 68 35.65 -14.10 -3.78
N ASP A 69 35.33 -15.32 -4.17
CA ASP A 69 35.82 -15.96 -5.38
C ASP A 69 34.81 -15.95 -6.52
N ASP A 70 35.30 -15.96 -7.76
CA ASP A 70 34.44 -16.05 -8.95
C ASP A 70 33.60 -17.31 -8.94
N LYS A 71 34.15 -18.42 -8.46
CA LYS A 71 33.45 -19.70 -8.34
C LYS A 71 32.30 -19.64 -7.35
N ASP A 72 32.49 -18.95 -6.23
CA ASP A 72 31.42 -18.75 -5.24
C ASP A 72 30.26 -17.96 -5.83
N ILE A 73 30.55 -16.89 -6.59
CA ILE A 73 29.52 -16.10 -7.25
C ILE A 73 28.78 -16.92 -8.31
N LEU A 74 29.55 -17.67 -9.15
CA LEU A 74 28.92 -18.47 -10.20
C LEU A 74 28.10 -19.64 -9.65
N ALA A 75 28.54 -20.26 -8.56
CA ALA A 75 27.79 -21.33 -7.89
C ALA A 75 26.44 -20.87 -7.33
N LEU A 76 26.23 -19.54 -7.06
CA LEU A 76 24.96 -19.01 -6.66
C LEU A 76 23.92 -19.00 -7.80
N PHE A 77 24.37 -18.83 -9.04
CA PHE A 77 23.50 -18.63 -10.20
C PHE A 77 23.43 -19.86 -11.11
N TYR A 78 24.54 -20.59 -11.26
CA TYR A 78 24.68 -21.67 -12.24
C TYR A 78 24.91 -23.01 -11.59
N GLN A 79 24.35 -24.06 -12.20
CA GLN A 79 24.68 -25.43 -11.84
C GLN A 79 26.04 -25.82 -12.46
N HIS A 80 26.93 -26.28 -11.61
CA HIS A 80 28.21 -26.82 -12.05
C HIS A 80 28.03 -28.31 -12.42
N ARG A 81 28.42 -28.68 -13.66
CA ARG A 81 28.42 -30.07 -14.14
C ARG A 81 29.82 -30.44 -14.61
N GLU A 82 30.23 -31.65 -14.35
CA GLU A 82 31.44 -32.20 -14.92
C GLU A 82 31.10 -33.07 -16.14
N LEU A 83 31.70 -32.74 -17.27
CA LEU A 83 31.48 -33.45 -18.53
C LEU A 83 32.83 -33.90 -19.12
N ASN A 84 32.79 -34.98 -19.90
CA ASN A 84 33.88 -35.37 -20.80
C ASN A 84 33.59 -34.85 -22.20
N ALA A 85 34.63 -34.65 -23.02
CA ALA A 85 34.45 -34.17 -24.40
C ALA A 85 33.51 -35.04 -25.24
N LYS A 86 33.46 -36.35 -25.02
CA LYS A 86 32.53 -37.25 -25.68
C LYS A 86 31.08 -37.00 -25.26
N GLN A 87 30.81 -36.89 -23.95
CA GLN A 87 29.50 -36.60 -23.43
C GLN A 87 28.97 -35.25 -23.91
N ALA A 88 29.84 -34.24 -23.97
CA ALA A 88 29.49 -32.92 -24.47
C ALA A 88 29.17 -32.90 -25.98
N LEU A 89 29.82 -33.75 -26.79
CA LEU A 89 29.55 -33.88 -28.22
C LEU A 89 28.20 -34.56 -28.51
N ASP A 90 27.71 -35.40 -27.59
CA ASP A 90 26.45 -36.13 -27.69
C ASP A 90 25.25 -35.26 -27.30
N LEU A 91 25.47 -34.03 -26.77
CA LEU A 91 24.39 -33.08 -26.41
C LEU A 91 23.79 -32.39 -27.64
N ASP A 92 22.52 -31.95 -27.51
CA ASP A 92 21.88 -31.18 -28.55
C ASP A 92 22.58 -29.83 -28.81
N PRO A 93 22.58 -29.31 -30.06
CA PRO A 93 23.25 -28.06 -30.42
C PRO A 93 22.76 -26.87 -29.60
N GLU A 94 21.49 -26.85 -29.21
CA GLU A 94 20.87 -25.79 -28.38
C GLU A 94 21.41 -25.84 -26.95
N GLU A 95 21.40 -27.01 -26.31
CA GLU A 95 21.96 -27.23 -24.98
C GLU A 95 23.47 -26.92 -24.95
N LEU A 96 24.20 -27.35 -25.98
CA LEU A 96 25.64 -27.07 -26.10
C LEU A 96 25.95 -25.57 -26.13
N SER A 97 25.12 -24.77 -26.81
CA SER A 97 25.33 -23.33 -26.95
C SER A 97 25.11 -22.56 -25.64
N GLN A 98 24.43 -23.19 -24.69
CA GLN A 98 24.13 -22.64 -23.36
C GLN A 98 25.20 -23.00 -22.31
N LEU A 99 26.11 -23.92 -22.63
CA LEU A 99 27.17 -24.33 -21.72
C LEU A 99 28.44 -23.48 -21.91
N VAL A 100 29.13 -23.16 -20.78
CA VAL A 100 30.39 -22.43 -20.76
C VAL A 100 31.41 -23.18 -19.90
N TYR A 101 32.70 -23.09 -20.25
CA TYR A 101 33.79 -23.71 -19.48
C TYR A 101 33.95 -23.03 -18.12
N ALA A 102 33.99 -23.82 -17.06
CA ALA A 102 34.21 -23.32 -15.70
C ALA A 102 35.68 -22.94 -15.45
N ASP A 103 36.60 -23.74 -15.98
CA ASP A 103 38.05 -23.55 -15.86
C ASP A 103 38.72 -23.55 -17.25
N PRO A 104 39.87 -22.89 -17.42
CA PRO A 104 40.58 -22.94 -18.69
C PRO A 104 41.12 -24.36 -18.93
N ILE A 105 40.96 -24.86 -20.14
CA ILE A 105 41.52 -26.16 -20.53
C ILE A 105 42.88 -25.92 -21.16
N VAL A 106 43.90 -26.41 -20.48
CA VAL A 106 45.29 -26.28 -20.91
C VAL A 106 45.83 -27.68 -21.27
N ASP A 107 46.42 -27.79 -22.42
CA ASP A 107 47.15 -28.99 -22.81
C ASP A 107 48.42 -29.11 -21.97
N VAL A 108 48.52 -30.20 -21.20
CA VAL A 108 49.62 -30.43 -20.25
C VAL A 108 50.96 -30.63 -20.95
N GLU A 109 50.96 -31.13 -22.22
CA GLU A 109 52.18 -31.40 -22.96
C GLU A 109 52.75 -30.16 -23.67
N THR A 110 51.85 -29.33 -24.22
CA THR A 110 52.27 -28.16 -25.01
C THR A 110 52.16 -26.84 -24.26
N GLY A 111 51.50 -26.82 -23.08
CA GLY A 111 51.21 -25.59 -22.32
C GLY A 111 50.24 -24.63 -23.02
N LYS A 112 49.64 -25.05 -24.15
CA LYS A 112 48.73 -24.21 -24.92
C LYS A 112 47.30 -24.23 -24.32
N VAL A 113 46.68 -23.06 -24.17
CA VAL A 113 45.29 -22.95 -23.77
C VAL A 113 44.39 -23.33 -24.93
N VAL A 114 43.68 -24.46 -24.84
CA VAL A 114 42.77 -24.98 -25.86
C VAL A 114 41.39 -24.27 -25.75
N ALA A 115 40.90 -24.06 -24.52
CA ALA A 115 39.68 -23.31 -24.26
C ALA A 115 39.92 -22.35 -23.09
N LYS A 116 39.47 -21.10 -23.24
CA LYS A 116 39.56 -20.10 -22.17
C LYS A 116 38.42 -20.29 -21.18
N GLN A 117 38.65 -19.87 -19.97
CA GLN A 117 37.64 -19.83 -18.93
C GLN A 117 36.42 -18.98 -19.39
N TYR A 118 35.23 -19.48 -19.16
CA TYR A 118 33.94 -18.85 -19.51
C TYR A 118 33.66 -18.70 -21.02
N ASP A 119 34.42 -19.32 -21.90
CA ASP A 119 34.07 -19.40 -23.31
C ASP A 119 32.94 -20.41 -23.53
N LYS A 120 32.05 -20.14 -24.52
CA LYS A 120 31.00 -21.08 -24.90
C LYS A 120 31.57 -22.35 -25.48
N LEU A 121 30.92 -23.48 -25.20
CA LEU A 121 31.30 -24.75 -25.80
C LEU A 121 30.94 -24.71 -27.29
N THR A 122 31.94 -24.99 -28.13
CA THR A 122 31.71 -25.17 -29.57
C THR A 122 32.10 -26.57 -29.98
N ARG A 123 31.44 -27.12 -31.00
CA ARG A 123 31.76 -28.46 -31.50
C ARG A 123 33.19 -28.56 -32.01
N GLU A 124 33.79 -27.47 -32.48
CA GLU A 124 35.15 -27.40 -32.94
C GLU A 124 36.14 -27.56 -31.78
N THR A 125 35.99 -26.75 -30.73
CA THR A 125 36.82 -26.82 -29.52
C THR A 125 36.67 -28.17 -28.83
N LEU A 126 35.49 -28.75 -28.78
CA LEU A 126 35.26 -30.09 -28.19
C LEU A 126 35.93 -31.21 -28.98
N LYS A 127 35.94 -31.16 -30.32
CA LYS A 127 36.68 -32.11 -31.17
C LYS A 127 38.19 -32.01 -30.94
N GLU A 128 38.70 -30.80 -30.77
CA GLU A 128 40.10 -30.55 -30.47
C GLU A 128 40.48 -31.10 -29.09
N ILE A 129 39.65 -30.84 -28.06
CA ILE A 129 39.81 -31.40 -26.71
C ILE A 129 39.71 -32.93 -26.73
N HIS A 130 38.76 -33.50 -27.46
CA HIS A 130 38.60 -34.96 -27.58
C HIS A 130 39.83 -35.62 -28.23
N LYS A 131 40.45 -34.94 -29.18
CA LYS A 131 41.66 -35.43 -29.88
C LYS A 131 42.90 -35.35 -29.00
N GLN A 132 43.07 -34.26 -28.24
CA GLN A 132 44.25 -34.01 -27.42
C GLN A 132 44.14 -34.63 -26.02
N LEU A 133 42.94 -34.61 -25.41
CA LEU A 133 42.72 -34.96 -24.01
C LEU A 133 41.44 -35.83 -23.84
N PRO A 134 41.40 -37.05 -24.40
CA PRO A 134 40.17 -37.84 -24.53
C PRO A 134 39.53 -38.29 -23.19
N LYS A 135 40.28 -38.35 -22.10
CA LYS A 135 39.81 -38.79 -20.77
C LYS A 135 39.67 -37.66 -19.75
N GLN A 136 40.02 -36.44 -20.12
CA GLN A 136 39.94 -35.31 -19.19
C GLN A 136 38.50 -34.90 -18.99
N LYS A 137 38.09 -34.79 -17.72
CA LYS A 137 36.85 -34.15 -17.31
C LYS A 137 37.09 -32.67 -17.14
N PHE A 138 36.10 -31.88 -17.55
CA PHE A 138 36.13 -30.44 -17.35
C PHE A 138 34.78 -29.97 -16.78
N GLY A 139 34.84 -28.94 -15.95
CA GLY A 139 33.66 -28.32 -15.39
C GLY A 139 32.96 -27.40 -16.39
N VAL A 140 31.65 -27.42 -16.40
CA VAL A 140 30.83 -26.51 -17.21
C VAL A 140 29.75 -25.88 -16.35
N PHE A 141 29.38 -24.65 -16.71
CA PHE A 141 28.20 -23.98 -16.15
C PHE A 141 27.09 -23.91 -17.21
N ASP A 142 25.87 -24.15 -16.75
CA ASP A 142 24.68 -24.04 -17.57
C ASP A 142 24.12 -22.61 -17.47
N THR A 143 24.12 -21.89 -18.59
CA THR A 143 23.71 -20.46 -18.67
C THR A 143 22.34 -20.28 -19.32
N ALA A 144 21.52 -21.34 -19.40
CA ALA A 144 20.21 -21.31 -20.05
C ALA A 144 19.27 -20.23 -19.50
N PHE A 145 19.33 -19.96 -18.21
CA PHE A 145 18.38 -19.08 -17.54
C PHE A 145 18.64 -17.57 -17.76
N ASP A 146 19.87 -17.14 -18.16
CA ASP A 146 20.26 -15.72 -18.27
C ASP A 146 21.10 -15.39 -19.50
N ASN A 147 21.29 -16.34 -20.42
CA ASN A 147 22.18 -16.20 -21.59
C ASN A 147 23.63 -15.80 -21.24
N GLY A 148 24.06 -16.06 -19.99
CA GLY A 148 25.41 -15.77 -19.52
C GLY A 148 25.68 -14.33 -19.09
N SER A 149 24.65 -13.55 -18.77
CA SER A 149 24.77 -12.13 -18.38
C SER A 149 25.62 -11.91 -17.13
N ILE A 150 25.55 -12.81 -16.14
CA ILE A 150 26.40 -12.79 -14.94
C ILE A 150 27.88 -13.00 -15.32
N ILE A 151 28.14 -13.96 -16.19
CA ILE A 151 29.50 -14.25 -16.69
C ILE A 151 30.07 -13.07 -17.49
N LEU A 152 29.24 -12.43 -18.33
CA LEU A 152 29.66 -11.23 -19.06
C LEU A 152 30.02 -10.08 -18.11
N SER A 153 29.23 -9.90 -17.06
CA SER A 153 29.51 -8.92 -16.02
C SER A 153 30.78 -9.22 -15.26
N LEU A 154 31.03 -10.51 -14.95
CA LEU A 154 32.24 -10.99 -14.27
C LEU A 154 33.50 -10.81 -15.11
N ARG A 155 33.45 -11.13 -16.42
CA ARG A 155 34.56 -10.88 -17.36
C ARG A 155 34.94 -9.40 -17.41
N LYS A 156 33.97 -8.50 -17.33
CA LYS A 156 34.23 -7.06 -17.33
C LYS A 156 34.87 -6.60 -16.02
N ASP A 157 34.56 -7.25 -14.90
CA ASP A 157 35.14 -6.96 -13.58
C ASP A 157 36.58 -7.51 -13.41
N ILE A 158 36.95 -8.60 -14.07
CA ILE A 158 38.24 -9.29 -13.89
C ILE A 158 39.48 -8.36 -14.04
N GLY A 159 39.35 -7.30 -14.83
CA GLY A 159 40.41 -6.29 -15.00
C GLY A 159 40.55 -5.28 -13.86
N ALA A 160 39.49 -5.06 -13.09
CA ALA A 160 39.36 -3.96 -12.13
C ALA A 160 39.15 -4.41 -10.68
N VAL A 161 38.46 -5.54 -10.46
CA VAL A 161 38.05 -6.00 -9.13
C VAL A 161 38.22 -7.51 -9.02
N ARG A 162 39.17 -7.95 -8.24
CA ARG A 162 39.46 -9.39 -8.02
C ARG A 162 39.07 -9.89 -6.64
N ASN A 163 39.12 -9.00 -5.64
CA ASN A 163 38.94 -9.34 -4.23
C ASN A 163 37.89 -8.46 -3.57
N GLU A 164 37.37 -8.88 -2.40
CA GLU A 164 36.46 -8.10 -1.57
C GLU A 164 36.97 -6.68 -1.29
N GLU A 165 38.29 -6.55 -0.98
CA GLU A 165 38.86 -5.25 -0.66
C GLU A 165 38.88 -4.28 -1.84
N GLU A 166 39.15 -4.79 -3.05
CA GLU A 166 39.10 -3.99 -4.27
C GLU A 166 37.66 -3.60 -4.61
N ALA A 167 36.69 -4.49 -4.40
CA ALA A 167 35.28 -4.20 -4.56
C ALA A 167 34.82 -3.07 -3.63
N LEU A 168 35.18 -3.16 -2.37
CA LEU A 168 34.88 -2.11 -1.38
C LEU A 168 35.50 -0.76 -1.75
N LYS A 169 36.77 -0.77 -2.21
CA LYS A 169 37.49 0.43 -2.66
C LYS A 169 36.81 1.04 -3.91
N GLU A 170 36.43 0.21 -4.88
CA GLU A 170 35.79 0.66 -6.12
C GLU A 170 34.41 1.29 -5.84
N ILE A 171 33.57 0.64 -5.03
CA ILE A 171 32.27 1.18 -4.62
C ILE A 171 32.46 2.50 -3.88
N PHE A 172 33.40 2.57 -2.93
CA PHE A 172 33.69 3.80 -2.18
C PHE A 172 34.13 4.92 -3.11
N ARG A 173 35.06 4.65 -4.04
CA ARG A 173 35.55 5.61 -5.03
C ARG A 173 34.44 6.14 -5.92
N LYS A 174 33.50 5.28 -6.36
CA LYS A 174 32.34 5.67 -7.16
C LYS A 174 31.35 6.54 -6.37
N LEU A 175 31.10 6.22 -5.10
CA LEU A 175 30.16 6.95 -4.26
C LEU A 175 30.73 8.29 -3.75
N ARG A 176 32.04 8.34 -3.44
CA ARG A 176 32.74 9.49 -2.87
C ARG A 176 34.01 9.82 -3.64
N PRO A 177 33.88 10.35 -4.86
CA PRO A 177 35.04 10.74 -5.64
C PRO A 177 35.80 11.88 -4.93
N GLY A 178 37.13 11.74 -4.87
CA GLY A 178 38.00 12.74 -4.25
C GLY A 178 38.36 12.49 -2.78
N GLU A 179 37.71 11.53 -2.10
CA GLU A 179 38.13 11.14 -0.75
C GLU A 179 39.24 10.05 -0.81
N PRO A 180 40.22 10.06 0.10
CA PRO A 180 41.23 9.03 0.18
C PRO A 180 40.59 7.68 0.54
N VAL A 181 40.98 6.65 -0.22
CA VAL A 181 40.37 5.32 -0.11
C VAL A 181 41.13 4.46 0.88
N ASN A 182 40.53 4.10 2.01
CA ASN A 182 41.01 3.13 2.98
C ASN A 182 40.02 1.96 3.07
N VAL A 183 40.51 0.72 3.10
CA VAL A 183 39.70 -0.51 3.20
C VAL A 183 38.79 -0.47 4.44
N LYS A 184 39.30 -0.11 5.60
CA LYS A 184 38.52 0.02 6.86
C LYS A 184 37.39 1.05 6.73
N GLY A 185 37.69 2.22 6.13
CA GLY A 185 36.71 3.26 5.88
C GLY A 185 35.65 2.85 4.86
N ALA A 186 36.06 2.13 3.78
CA ALA A 186 35.15 1.63 2.77
C ALA A 186 34.20 0.56 3.34
N ARG A 187 34.72 -0.40 4.13
CA ARG A 187 33.89 -1.41 4.82
C ARG A 187 32.90 -0.77 5.80
N ALA A 188 33.36 0.16 6.62
CA ALA A 188 32.49 0.91 7.53
C ALA A 188 31.43 1.74 6.78
N HIS A 189 31.73 2.20 5.57
CA HIS A 189 30.76 2.92 4.72
C HIS A 189 29.68 1.98 4.18
N MET A 190 30.05 0.80 3.68
CA MET A 190 29.10 -0.23 3.22
C MET A 190 28.20 -0.71 4.35
N GLN A 191 28.75 -1.00 5.52
CA GLN A 191 27.98 -1.38 6.71
C GLN A 191 26.97 -0.29 7.08
N ARG A 192 27.37 0.98 7.04
CA ARG A 192 26.47 2.11 7.31
C ARG A 192 25.36 2.29 6.25
N LEU A 193 25.62 1.90 5.00
CA LEU A 193 24.63 2.03 3.93
C LEU A 193 23.53 0.96 4.00
N PHE A 194 23.88 -0.29 4.37
CA PHE A 194 22.99 -1.43 4.20
C PHE A 194 22.74 -2.25 5.47
N GLN A 195 23.64 -2.23 6.44
CA GLN A 195 23.57 -3.08 7.64
C GLN A 195 23.31 -2.32 8.94
N ASP A 196 23.39 -0.98 8.94
CA ASP A 196 23.11 -0.16 10.13
C ASP A 196 21.61 0.08 10.27
N PRO A 197 20.91 -0.52 11.27
CA PRO A 197 19.47 -0.36 11.45
C PRO A 197 19.02 1.08 11.69
N LEU A 198 19.95 1.96 12.13
CA LEU A 198 19.66 3.37 12.33
C LEU A 198 19.59 4.15 11.00
N ARG A 199 20.22 3.64 9.95
CA ARG A 199 20.32 4.31 8.66
C ARG A 199 19.58 3.62 7.54
N TYR A 200 19.57 2.29 7.53
CA TYR A 200 18.88 1.46 6.57
C TYR A 200 17.80 0.63 7.25
N ASP A 201 16.60 0.71 6.77
CA ASP A 201 15.45 0.05 7.35
C ASP A 201 14.43 -0.29 6.26
N LEU A 202 14.25 -1.56 5.96
CA LEU A 202 13.21 -2.05 5.04
C LEU A 202 11.80 -1.90 5.63
N GLY A 203 11.71 -1.80 6.97
CA GLY A 203 10.45 -1.94 7.67
C GLY A 203 9.91 -3.37 7.63
N ARG A 204 8.93 -3.68 8.45
CA ARG A 204 8.25 -4.99 8.44
C ARG A 204 7.56 -5.25 7.09
N VAL A 205 6.98 -4.19 6.50
CA VAL A 205 6.29 -4.25 5.22
C VAL A 205 7.24 -4.57 4.08
N GLY A 206 8.39 -3.89 4.02
CA GLY A 206 9.40 -4.12 2.98
C GLY A 206 9.97 -5.53 3.05
N ARG A 207 10.25 -6.05 4.26
CA ARG A 207 10.71 -7.43 4.45
C ARG A 207 9.63 -8.44 4.04
N TYR A 208 8.36 -8.20 4.42
CA TYR A 208 7.25 -9.05 4.00
C TYR A 208 7.13 -9.14 2.47
N LYS A 209 7.19 -8.00 1.77
CA LYS A 209 7.11 -7.97 0.30
C LYS A 209 8.33 -8.60 -0.39
N LEU A 210 9.52 -8.41 0.15
CA LEU A 210 10.73 -9.10 -0.33
C LEU A 210 10.58 -10.61 -0.21
N ASN A 211 10.23 -11.10 0.98
CA ASN A 211 10.04 -12.53 1.21
C ASN A 211 8.98 -13.12 0.28
N GLN A 212 7.83 -12.46 0.15
CA GLN A 212 6.73 -12.91 -0.71
C GLN A 212 7.13 -13.01 -2.18
N LYS A 213 7.84 -11.98 -2.70
CA LYS A 213 8.21 -11.91 -4.12
C LYS A 213 9.37 -12.83 -4.48
N LEU A 214 10.35 -12.94 -3.60
CA LEU A 214 11.58 -13.74 -3.82
C LEU A 214 11.47 -15.17 -3.29
N GLY A 215 10.37 -15.55 -2.62
CA GLY A 215 10.20 -16.87 -2.01
C GLY A 215 11.15 -17.13 -0.84
N LEU A 216 11.54 -16.08 -0.11
CA LEU A 216 12.43 -16.16 1.05
C LEU A 216 11.65 -16.32 2.35
N ASP A 217 12.22 -17.03 3.32
CA ASP A 217 11.67 -17.18 4.67
C ASP A 217 12.57 -16.51 5.71
N VAL A 218 12.85 -15.21 5.50
CA VAL A 218 13.64 -14.39 6.43
C VAL A 218 12.71 -13.75 7.45
N SER A 219 13.11 -13.76 8.75
CA SER A 219 12.32 -13.14 9.82
C SER A 219 11.94 -11.69 9.52
N LEU A 220 10.68 -11.32 9.79
CA LEU A 220 10.18 -9.95 9.63
C LEU A 220 10.90 -8.91 10.51
N ASP A 221 11.62 -9.36 11.52
CA ASP A 221 12.44 -8.49 12.36
C ASP A 221 13.81 -8.16 11.75
N THR A 222 14.23 -8.91 10.70
CA THR A 222 15.43 -8.61 9.92
C THR A 222 15.14 -7.46 8.97
N ARG A 223 15.39 -6.24 9.43
CA ARG A 223 15.02 -4.99 8.73
C ARG A 223 16.10 -4.43 7.83
N THR A 224 17.26 -5.05 7.80
CA THR A 224 18.38 -4.72 6.92
C THR A 224 18.44 -5.66 5.73
N ILE A 225 19.07 -5.24 4.64
CA ILE A 225 19.22 -6.09 3.46
C ILE A 225 20.22 -7.20 3.72
N THR A 226 19.93 -8.38 3.21
CA THR A 226 20.83 -9.54 3.27
C THR A 226 21.47 -9.81 1.89
N PRO A 227 22.60 -10.47 1.81
CA PRO A 227 23.21 -10.86 0.53
C PRO A 227 22.26 -11.73 -0.31
N GLU A 228 21.50 -12.61 0.33
CA GLU A 228 20.53 -13.52 -0.30
C GLU A 228 19.41 -12.74 -1.00
N ASP A 229 18.95 -11.60 -0.43
CA ASP A 229 17.96 -10.74 -1.06
C ASP A 229 18.42 -10.27 -2.45
N ILE A 230 19.70 -9.90 -2.59
CA ILE A 230 20.26 -9.41 -3.84
C ILE A 230 20.47 -10.55 -4.84
N VAL A 231 20.90 -11.71 -4.37
CA VAL A 231 21.10 -12.90 -5.21
C VAL A 231 19.78 -13.34 -5.81
N GLU A 232 18.76 -13.57 -4.99
CA GLU A 232 17.45 -14.03 -5.47
C GLU A 232 16.75 -12.98 -6.33
N ALA A 233 16.87 -11.69 -6.00
CA ALA A 233 16.39 -10.62 -6.85
C ALA A 233 17.08 -10.59 -8.23
N THR A 234 18.38 -10.83 -8.26
CA THR A 234 19.13 -10.88 -9.52
C THR A 234 18.76 -12.12 -10.34
N LYS A 235 18.56 -13.29 -9.70
CA LYS A 235 18.07 -14.50 -10.38
C LYS A 235 16.72 -14.25 -11.03
N LEU A 236 15.79 -13.65 -10.29
CA LEU A 236 14.45 -13.35 -10.83
C LEU A 236 14.52 -12.33 -11.97
N LEU A 237 15.41 -11.33 -11.87
CA LEU A 237 15.61 -10.36 -12.97
C LEU A 237 16.14 -11.06 -14.24
N CYS A 238 17.07 -12.00 -14.09
CA CYS A 238 17.61 -12.78 -15.22
C CYS A 238 16.51 -13.63 -15.88
N LYS A 239 15.67 -14.30 -15.09
CA LYS A 239 14.50 -15.04 -15.60
C LYS A 239 13.53 -14.15 -16.37
N LEU A 240 13.21 -12.98 -15.83
CA LEU A 240 12.35 -12.00 -16.51
C LEU A 240 12.95 -11.52 -17.83
N SER A 241 14.25 -11.30 -17.88
CA SER A 241 14.96 -10.93 -19.11
C SER A 241 14.95 -12.07 -20.15
N ALA A 242 14.89 -13.32 -19.72
CA ALA A 242 14.74 -14.49 -20.59
C ALA A 242 13.29 -14.73 -21.04
N GLY A 243 12.34 -13.94 -20.56
CA GLY A 243 10.91 -14.07 -20.90
C GLY A 243 10.11 -14.98 -19.96
N ASP A 244 10.70 -15.43 -18.85
CA ASP A 244 10.03 -16.26 -17.85
C ASP A 244 9.58 -15.40 -16.66
N GLY A 245 8.29 -15.08 -16.63
CA GLY A 245 7.64 -14.33 -15.58
C GLY A 245 6.91 -13.08 -16.04
N ALA A 246 6.34 -12.33 -15.08
CA ALA A 246 5.61 -11.10 -15.33
C ALA A 246 6.25 -9.92 -14.56
N ILE A 247 6.24 -8.76 -15.21
CA ILE A 247 6.72 -7.49 -14.65
C ILE A 247 5.68 -6.97 -13.65
N ASP A 248 6.15 -6.25 -12.65
CA ASP A 248 5.25 -5.68 -11.64
C ASP A 248 4.52 -4.45 -12.18
N ASP A 249 3.22 -4.41 -11.93
CA ASP A 249 2.44 -3.20 -12.14
C ASP A 249 2.60 -2.25 -10.95
N ILE A 250 3.01 -1.01 -11.26
CA ILE A 250 3.29 0.03 -10.26
C ILE A 250 1.98 0.52 -9.61
N ASP A 251 0.88 0.53 -10.36
CA ASP A 251 -0.40 1.07 -9.91
C ASP A 251 -1.29 0.03 -9.25
N HIS A 252 -0.90 -1.22 -9.28
CA HIS A 252 -1.57 -2.30 -8.60
C HIS A 252 -1.60 -2.09 -7.08
N LEU A 253 -2.75 -2.29 -6.41
CA LEU A 253 -2.91 -2.08 -4.96
C LEU A 253 -2.12 -3.09 -4.09
N GLY A 254 -1.61 -4.16 -4.66
CA GLY A 254 -0.61 -5.01 -4.03
C GLY A 254 0.75 -4.33 -3.86
N SER A 255 1.06 -3.33 -4.69
CA SER A 255 2.31 -2.56 -4.66
C SER A 255 2.15 -1.19 -4.02
N ARG A 256 0.92 -0.76 -3.74
CA ARG A 256 0.60 0.52 -3.08
C ARG A 256 -0.07 0.27 -1.74
N ARG A 257 0.31 1.05 -0.73
CA ARG A 257 -0.24 0.92 0.62
C ARG A 257 -0.69 2.26 1.19
N VAL A 258 -1.57 2.20 2.17
CA VAL A 258 -2.04 3.36 2.91
C VAL A 258 -1.14 3.58 4.12
N ARG A 259 -0.68 4.82 4.29
CA ARG A 259 0.03 5.26 5.49
C ARG A 259 -0.94 5.96 6.42
N ASN A 260 -1.22 5.33 7.54
CA ASN A 260 -2.11 5.86 8.56
C ASN A 260 -1.47 7.04 9.32
N VAL A 261 -2.30 7.84 9.98
CA VAL A 261 -1.83 8.97 10.80
C VAL A 261 -0.82 8.54 11.87
N GLY A 262 -0.99 7.35 12.46
CA GLY A 262 -0.05 6.81 13.46
C GLY A 262 1.36 6.63 12.91
N GLU A 263 1.50 6.10 11.69
CA GLU A 263 2.80 5.93 11.02
C GLU A 263 3.43 7.28 10.67
N LEU A 264 2.64 8.22 10.13
CA LEU A 264 3.11 9.56 9.79
C LEU A 264 3.58 10.30 11.06
N LEU A 265 2.84 10.19 12.15
CA LEU A 265 3.20 10.78 13.43
C LEU A 265 4.44 10.13 14.02
N ALA A 266 4.58 8.79 13.94
CA ALA A 266 5.78 8.08 14.39
C ALA A 266 7.05 8.57 13.67
N ASN A 267 6.95 8.87 12.36
CA ASN A 267 8.06 9.43 11.60
C ASN A 267 8.45 10.82 12.09
N GLN A 268 7.48 11.68 12.45
CA GLN A 268 7.74 12.99 13.02
C GLN A 268 8.34 12.90 14.44
N CYS A 269 7.83 12.00 15.28
CA CYS A 269 8.41 11.72 16.59
C CYS A 269 9.88 11.29 16.48
N ARG A 270 10.17 10.40 15.52
CA ARG A 270 11.54 9.92 15.25
C ARG A 270 12.46 11.07 14.80
N ALA A 271 11.96 11.96 13.93
CA ALA A 271 12.71 13.15 13.50
C ALA A 271 12.96 14.10 14.66
N GLY A 272 11.94 14.36 15.49
CA GLY A 272 12.06 15.18 16.69
C GLY A 272 13.07 14.63 17.69
N LEU A 273 13.05 13.31 17.97
CA LEU A 273 14.02 12.66 18.85
C LEU A 273 15.45 12.72 18.29
N LYS A 274 15.65 12.57 16.98
CA LYS A 274 16.97 12.75 16.36
C LYS A 274 17.52 14.16 16.59
N ASN A 275 16.67 15.18 16.51
CA ASN A 275 17.06 16.56 16.77
C ASN A 275 17.42 16.76 18.26
N VAL A 276 16.65 16.16 19.17
CA VAL A 276 16.99 16.18 20.61
C VAL A 276 18.35 15.53 20.85
N ILE A 277 18.59 14.32 20.29
CA ILE A 277 19.88 13.62 20.42
C ILE A 277 21.03 14.48 19.87
N LYS A 278 20.84 15.12 18.71
CA LYS A 278 21.84 16.03 18.13
C LYS A 278 22.17 17.19 19.06
N THR A 279 21.14 17.80 19.66
CA THR A 279 21.30 18.90 20.62
C THR A 279 22.01 18.46 21.90
N VAL A 280 21.66 17.29 22.42
CA VAL A 280 22.32 16.70 23.61
C VAL A 280 23.80 16.45 23.33
N LYS A 281 24.13 15.83 22.18
CA LYS A 281 25.52 15.60 21.79
C LYS A 281 26.32 16.90 21.64
N ALA A 282 25.73 17.95 21.05
CA ALA A 282 26.38 19.25 20.94
C ALA A 282 26.65 19.84 22.32
N ARG A 283 25.65 19.82 23.23
CA ARG A 283 25.81 20.34 24.59
C ARG A 283 26.84 19.58 25.41
N ILE A 284 26.93 18.24 25.28
CA ILE A 284 27.96 17.44 25.94
C ILE A 284 29.35 17.89 25.49
N ASN A 285 29.53 18.15 24.18
CA ASN A 285 30.83 18.58 23.63
C ASN A 285 31.23 20.01 24.03
N GLU A 286 30.25 20.88 24.32
CA GLU A 286 30.46 22.27 24.77
C GLU A 286 30.65 22.40 26.30
N TYR A 287 30.42 21.30 27.04
CA TYR A 287 30.43 21.30 28.49
C TYR A 287 31.84 21.20 29.03
N ASP A 288 32.24 22.22 29.82
CA ASP A 288 33.51 22.19 30.54
C ASP A 288 33.32 21.45 31.87
N GLN A 289 34.01 20.34 32.03
CA GLN A 289 33.90 19.47 33.21
C GLN A 289 34.35 20.12 34.51
N SER A 290 35.03 21.25 34.42
CA SER A 290 35.64 21.95 35.57
C SER A 290 34.66 22.90 36.30
N VAL A 291 33.53 23.27 35.69
CA VAL A 291 32.73 24.41 36.20
C VAL A 291 31.34 24.01 36.71
N ASP A 292 30.73 22.90 36.23
CA ASP A 292 29.32 22.62 36.53
C ASP A 292 28.98 21.11 36.66
N SER A 293 28.03 20.78 37.53
CA SER A 293 27.45 19.44 37.58
C SER A 293 26.49 19.22 36.40
N ILE A 294 26.75 18.19 35.58
CA ILE A 294 25.89 17.78 34.47
C ILE A 294 24.65 17.06 35.01
N THR A 295 23.46 17.59 34.73
CA THR A 295 22.20 16.94 35.04
C THR A 295 21.42 16.65 33.74
N PRO A 296 20.64 15.57 33.67
CA PRO A 296 19.81 15.26 32.49
C PRO A 296 18.89 16.42 32.09
N GLN A 297 18.37 17.15 33.07
CA GLN A 297 17.46 18.28 32.85
C GLN A 297 18.15 19.45 32.13
N LYS A 298 19.45 19.71 32.39
CA LYS A 298 20.24 20.75 31.70
C LYS A 298 20.60 20.30 30.27
N LEU A 299 20.81 19.01 30.03
CA LEU A 299 21.21 18.45 28.73
C LEU A 299 20.04 18.30 27.77
N VAL A 300 18.91 17.78 28.26
CA VAL A 300 17.75 17.43 27.40
C VAL A 300 16.84 18.64 27.24
N ASN A 301 16.69 19.10 25.98
CA ASN A 301 15.72 20.12 25.62
C ASN A 301 14.52 19.44 24.89
N PRO A 302 13.31 19.42 25.45
CA PRO A 302 12.15 18.80 24.83
C PRO A 302 11.52 19.63 23.69
N LYS A 303 11.87 20.93 23.57
CA LYS A 303 11.26 21.83 22.57
C LYS A 303 11.36 21.35 21.13
N PRO A 304 12.50 20.82 20.61
CA PRO A 304 12.59 20.31 19.24
C PRO A 304 11.62 19.16 18.96
N PHE A 305 11.39 18.29 19.95
CA PHE A 305 10.41 17.21 19.83
C PHE A 305 8.98 17.75 19.73
N GLY A 306 8.57 18.61 20.67
CA GLY A 306 7.24 19.23 20.66
C GLY A 306 6.99 20.06 19.40
N ASN A 307 8.00 20.78 18.91
CA ASN A 307 7.91 21.55 17.67
C ASN A 307 7.71 20.67 16.44
N SER A 308 8.39 19.54 16.34
CA SER A 308 8.23 18.61 15.22
C SER A 308 6.79 18.07 15.12
N ILE A 309 6.18 17.74 16.25
CA ILE A 309 4.78 17.27 16.29
C ILE A 309 3.81 18.43 15.95
N ARG A 310 4.03 19.60 16.54
CA ARG A 310 3.19 20.78 16.27
C ARG A 310 3.25 21.19 14.80
N GLU A 311 4.44 21.17 14.20
CA GLU A 311 4.64 21.48 12.79
C GLU A 311 3.90 20.50 11.86
N PHE A 312 3.86 19.22 12.20
CA PHE A 312 3.10 18.23 11.45
C PHE A 312 1.61 18.57 11.41
N PHE A 313 0.98 18.83 12.56
CA PHE A 313 -0.45 19.16 12.61
C PHE A 313 -0.77 20.54 12.02
N ALA A 314 0.14 21.51 12.11
CA ALA A 314 -0.10 22.86 11.61
C ALA A 314 0.21 23.07 10.14
N ARG A 315 1.19 22.34 9.56
CA ARG A 315 1.73 22.63 8.22
C ARG A 315 1.69 21.45 7.24
N SER A 316 1.40 20.24 7.69
CA SER A 316 1.34 19.08 6.79
C SER A 316 0.14 19.20 5.84
N GLN A 317 0.35 18.93 4.55
CA GLN A 317 -0.71 18.88 3.55
C GLN A 317 -1.76 17.80 3.86
N LEU A 318 -1.39 16.76 4.61
CA LEU A 318 -2.27 15.66 4.99
C LEU A 318 -3.05 15.96 6.29
N SER A 319 -2.62 16.93 7.08
CA SER A 319 -3.38 17.44 8.23
C SER A 319 -4.29 18.55 7.75
N GLN A 320 -5.59 18.25 7.68
CA GLN A 320 -6.61 19.13 7.13
C GLN A 320 -7.67 19.45 8.18
N LEU A 321 -8.30 20.59 8.05
CA LEU A 321 -9.51 20.91 8.79
C LEU A 321 -10.63 19.99 8.32
N MET A 322 -11.30 19.30 9.24
CA MET A 322 -12.35 18.35 8.91
C MET A 322 -13.52 19.07 8.25
N ASP A 323 -13.95 18.55 7.11
CA ASP A 323 -15.19 18.97 6.45
C ASP A 323 -16.37 18.50 7.29
N GLN A 324 -17.16 19.44 7.77
CA GLN A 324 -18.17 19.22 8.81
C GLN A 324 -19.50 19.92 8.47
N ILE A 325 -19.83 20.00 7.18
CA ILE A 325 -21.11 20.55 6.72
C ILE A 325 -22.26 19.67 7.22
N ASN A 326 -22.15 18.38 6.98
CA ASN A 326 -23.14 17.37 7.39
C ASN A 326 -22.43 16.08 7.85
N PRO A 327 -23.14 15.13 8.48
CA PRO A 327 -22.54 13.88 8.95
C PRO A 327 -21.86 13.05 7.88
N LEU A 328 -22.39 13.04 6.66
CA LEU A 328 -21.84 12.32 5.53
C LEU A 328 -20.49 12.92 5.08
N ALA A 329 -20.39 14.26 5.03
CA ALA A 329 -19.16 14.96 4.70
C ALA A 329 -18.04 14.62 5.70
N GLU A 330 -18.36 14.55 6.98
CA GLU A 330 -17.43 14.17 8.03
C GLU A 330 -16.94 12.72 7.86
N LEU A 331 -17.85 11.78 7.64
CA LEU A 331 -17.55 10.38 7.45
C LEU A 331 -16.70 10.13 6.20
N THR A 332 -17.05 10.73 5.07
CA THR A 332 -16.32 10.59 3.81
C THR A 332 -14.93 11.23 3.88
N HIS A 333 -14.77 12.36 4.58
CA HIS A 333 -13.46 12.97 4.78
C HIS A 333 -12.51 12.06 5.56
N LYS A 334 -13.01 11.36 6.59
CA LYS A 334 -12.23 10.37 7.38
C LYS A 334 -11.83 9.13 6.59
N ARG A 335 -12.59 8.77 5.54
CA ARG A 335 -12.33 7.61 4.66
C ARG A 335 -11.60 7.97 3.37
N ARG A 336 -11.07 9.18 3.26
CA ARG A 336 -10.40 9.67 2.05
C ARG A 336 -8.97 9.15 1.95
N LEU A 337 -8.59 8.73 0.74
CA LEU A 337 -7.26 8.27 0.37
C LEU A 337 -6.62 9.30 -0.56
N SER A 338 -5.53 9.92 -0.13
CA SER A 338 -4.77 10.89 -0.94
C SER A 338 -3.47 10.27 -1.44
N ALA A 339 -3.19 10.41 -2.73
CA ALA A 339 -1.90 10.07 -3.33
C ALA A 339 -0.87 11.21 -3.20
N LEU A 340 -1.31 12.40 -2.76
CA LEU A 340 -0.50 13.60 -2.60
C LEU A 340 0.19 13.63 -1.22
N GLY A 341 1.06 14.60 -1.03
CA GLY A 341 1.70 14.90 0.26
C GLY A 341 3.16 14.45 0.35
N PRO A 342 3.76 14.53 1.52
CA PRO A 342 5.16 14.18 1.73
C PRO A 342 5.47 12.72 1.38
N GLY A 343 6.39 12.51 0.43
CA GLY A 343 6.72 11.18 -0.11
C GLY A 343 5.72 10.63 -1.13
N GLY A 344 4.65 11.35 -1.47
CA GLY A 344 3.68 11.02 -2.49
C GLY A 344 3.93 11.71 -3.83
N LEU A 345 2.89 11.72 -4.67
CA LEU A 345 2.92 12.33 -5.99
C LEU A 345 2.80 13.86 -5.92
N ASN A 346 3.37 14.52 -6.92
CA ASN A 346 3.08 15.94 -7.17
C ASN A 346 1.94 16.02 -8.19
N ARG A 347 0.97 16.90 -7.95
CA ARG A 347 -0.20 17.12 -8.82
C ARG A 347 0.19 17.39 -10.27
N ASP A 348 1.18 18.25 -10.49
CA ASP A 348 1.60 18.69 -11.83
C ASP A 348 2.39 17.62 -12.60
N ARG A 349 2.91 16.60 -11.89
CA ARG A 349 3.72 15.52 -12.47
C ARG A 349 3.00 14.18 -12.50
N ALA A 350 1.78 14.12 -12.01
CA ALA A 350 0.97 12.92 -12.05
C ALA A 350 0.39 12.73 -13.46
N GLY A 351 0.80 11.66 -14.15
CA GLY A 351 0.30 11.25 -15.45
C GLY A 351 -1.15 10.74 -15.37
N PHE A 352 -1.69 10.32 -16.53
CA PHE A 352 -3.03 9.75 -16.61
C PHE A 352 -3.11 8.38 -15.93
N GLU A 353 -2.09 7.54 -16.08
CA GLU A 353 -2.05 6.16 -15.56
C GLU A 353 -2.36 6.08 -14.05
N VAL A 354 -1.77 6.96 -13.24
CA VAL A 354 -2.01 6.99 -11.78
C VAL A 354 -3.38 7.56 -11.39
N ARG A 355 -4.11 8.18 -12.34
CA ARG A 355 -5.44 8.78 -12.13
C ARG A 355 -6.56 7.85 -12.57
N ASP A 356 -6.23 6.85 -13.39
CA ASP A 356 -7.18 5.89 -13.92
C ASP A 356 -7.67 4.90 -12.86
N VAL A 357 -8.78 4.25 -13.14
CA VAL A 357 -9.31 3.17 -12.32
C VAL A 357 -8.62 1.87 -12.71
N HIS A 358 -7.92 1.28 -11.77
CA HIS A 358 -7.22 0.01 -11.95
C HIS A 358 -8.11 -1.18 -11.55
N PRO A 359 -8.03 -2.36 -12.21
CA PRO A 359 -8.81 -3.55 -11.82
C PRO A 359 -8.66 -3.95 -10.34
N SER A 360 -7.47 -3.78 -9.75
CA SER A 360 -7.21 -4.04 -8.33
C SER A 360 -7.99 -3.12 -7.36
N HIS A 361 -8.59 -2.04 -7.86
CA HIS A 361 -9.43 -1.14 -7.06
C HIS A 361 -10.78 -1.77 -6.68
N TYR A 362 -11.19 -2.83 -7.35
CA TYR A 362 -12.46 -3.49 -7.10
C TYR A 362 -12.63 -3.90 -5.63
N GLY A 363 -13.73 -3.46 -5.02
CA GLY A 363 -14.02 -3.72 -3.62
C GLY A 363 -13.11 -3.00 -2.60
N ARG A 364 -12.14 -2.19 -3.04
CA ARG A 364 -11.15 -1.49 -2.20
C ARG A 364 -11.26 0.02 -2.30
N ILE A 365 -11.28 0.54 -3.51
CA ILE A 365 -11.36 1.98 -3.79
C ILE A 365 -12.58 2.21 -4.68
N CYS A 366 -13.40 3.20 -4.33
CA CYS A 366 -14.56 3.56 -5.13
C CYS A 366 -14.14 4.09 -6.51
N PRO A 367 -14.68 3.55 -7.62
CA PRO A 367 -14.34 4.01 -8.96
C PRO A 367 -15.03 5.33 -9.32
N ILE A 368 -16.04 5.76 -8.55
CA ILE A 368 -16.91 6.89 -8.86
C ILE A 368 -16.53 8.12 -8.03
N GLU A 369 -16.35 7.97 -6.72
CA GLU A 369 -16.14 9.11 -5.81
C GLU A 369 -14.71 9.65 -5.89
N THR A 370 -14.52 10.72 -6.66
CA THR A 370 -13.26 11.47 -6.76
C THR A 370 -13.59 12.96 -6.98
N PRO A 371 -12.73 13.91 -6.59
CA PRO A 371 -12.94 15.31 -6.93
C PRO A 371 -12.91 15.56 -8.43
N GLU A 372 -13.63 16.58 -8.88
CA GLU A 372 -13.51 17.12 -10.23
C GLU A 372 -12.35 18.11 -10.32
N GLY A 373 -11.71 18.19 -11.47
CA GLY A 373 -10.62 19.13 -11.73
C GLY A 373 -9.21 18.57 -11.48
N PRO A 374 -8.25 19.38 -11.01
CA PRO A 374 -6.81 19.01 -11.00
C PRO A 374 -6.46 17.80 -10.13
N ASN A 375 -7.29 17.48 -9.15
CA ASN A 375 -7.09 16.37 -8.20
C ASN A 375 -7.81 15.09 -8.60
N ILE A 376 -8.41 15.02 -9.79
CA ILE A 376 -9.12 13.82 -10.24
C ILE A 376 -8.21 12.60 -10.19
N GLY A 377 -8.71 11.49 -9.66
CA GLY A 377 -7.97 10.24 -9.53
C GLY A 377 -6.84 10.22 -8.49
N LEU A 378 -6.41 11.40 -7.96
CA LEU A 378 -5.37 11.50 -6.93
C LEU A 378 -5.93 11.49 -5.51
N ILE A 379 -7.20 11.82 -5.37
CA ILE A 379 -7.93 11.78 -4.10
C ILE A 379 -9.11 10.85 -4.30
N ASN A 380 -9.09 9.71 -3.66
CA ASN A 380 -10.08 8.65 -3.79
C ASN A 380 -10.72 8.35 -2.43
N SER A 381 -11.81 7.61 -2.45
CA SER A 381 -12.51 7.16 -1.24
C SER A 381 -12.42 5.65 -1.08
N LEU A 382 -12.29 5.21 0.16
CA LEU A 382 -12.28 3.80 0.53
C LEU A 382 -13.67 3.20 0.30
N SER A 383 -13.76 2.01 -0.30
CA SER A 383 -15.03 1.31 -0.51
C SER A 383 -15.70 0.92 0.82
N THR A 384 -17.00 0.68 0.77
CA THR A 384 -17.85 0.52 1.97
C THR A 384 -17.38 -0.59 2.91
N TYR A 385 -17.07 -1.77 2.37
CA TYR A 385 -16.69 -2.96 3.17
C TYR A 385 -15.19 -3.18 3.29
N SER A 386 -14.37 -2.36 2.64
CA SER A 386 -12.92 -2.49 2.67
C SER A 386 -12.33 -2.09 4.02
N ARG A 387 -11.23 -2.72 4.36
CA ARG A 387 -10.42 -2.40 5.54
C ARG A 387 -8.93 -2.31 5.19
N ILE A 388 -8.17 -1.73 6.10
CA ILE A 388 -6.71 -1.62 5.97
C ILE A 388 -6.08 -2.62 6.94
N ASN A 389 -5.17 -3.46 6.45
CA ASN A 389 -4.48 -4.45 7.27
C ASN A 389 -3.31 -3.83 8.08
N GLU A 390 -2.63 -4.65 8.88
CA GLU A 390 -1.49 -4.23 9.72
C GLU A 390 -0.32 -3.67 8.90
N PHE A 391 -0.17 -4.11 7.66
CA PHE A 391 0.87 -3.65 6.74
C PHE A 391 0.48 -2.40 5.94
N GLY A 392 -0.77 -1.96 6.04
CA GLY A 392 -1.30 -0.80 5.31
C GLY A 392 -1.89 -1.14 3.94
N PHE A 393 -2.00 -2.40 3.54
CA PHE A 393 -2.69 -2.80 2.31
C PHE A 393 -4.20 -2.82 2.50
N ILE A 394 -4.92 -2.46 1.45
CA ILE A 394 -6.39 -2.46 1.46
C ILE A 394 -6.88 -3.86 1.15
N GLU A 395 -7.75 -4.39 2.01
CA GLU A 395 -8.38 -5.70 1.87
C GLU A 395 -9.86 -5.55 1.60
N ALA A 396 -10.37 -6.45 0.76
CA ALA A 396 -11.79 -6.59 0.48
C ALA A 396 -12.32 -7.93 1.03
N PRO A 397 -13.60 -7.99 1.48
CA PRO A 397 -14.20 -9.21 2.00
C PRO A 397 -14.78 -10.06 0.87
N TYR A 398 -14.61 -11.37 0.98
CA TYR A 398 -15.18 -12.36 0.08
C TYR A 398 -15.72 -13.56 0.84
N ARG A 399 -16.80 -14.18 0.33
CA ARG A 399 -17.35 -15.43 0.86
C ARG A 399 -16.66 -16.61 0.20
N LYS A 400 -16.19 -17.55 0.98
CA LYS A 400 -15.57 -18.78 0.47
C LYS A 400 -16.60 -19.69 -0.20
N VAL A 401 -16.27 -20.19 -1.37
CA VAL A 401 -17.06 -21.17 -2.11
C VAL A 401 -16.34 -22.52 -2.03
N VAL A 402 -17.06 -23.58 -1.74
CA VAL A 402 -16.52 -24.94 -1.67
C VAL A 402 -17.40 -25.86 -2.51
N ARG A 403 -16.88 -26.37 -3.62
CA ARG A 403 -17.61 -27.25 -4.57
C ARG A 403 -18.95 -26.65 -4.98
N GLY A 404 -18.94 -25.40 -5.42
CA GLY A 404 -20.11 -24.67 -5.87
C GLY A 404 -21.09 -24.21 -4.77
N LYS A 405 -20.80 -24.50 -3.49
CA LYS A 405 -21.61 -24.04 -2.36
C LYS A 405 -20.98 -22.84 -1.68
N VAL A 406 -21.74 -21.75 -1.57
CA VAL A 406 -21.31 -20.51 -0.90
C VAL A 406 -21.39 -20.67 0.62
N SER A 407 -20.29 -20.45 1.30
CA SER A 407 -20.18 -20.48 2.76
C SER A 407 -20.58 -19.13 3.38
N SER A 408 -20.97 -19.15 4.65
CA SER A 408 -21.12 -17.94 5.47
C SER A 408 -19.77 -17.38 5.96
N GLN A 409 -18.67 -18.11 5.76
CA GLN A 409 -17.34 -17.66 6.14
C GLN A 409 -16.87 -16.54 5.22
N VAL A 410 -16.53 -15.40 5.81
CA VAL A 410 -15.98 -14.23 5.11
C VAL A 410 -14.49 -14.13 5.38
N GLU A 411 -13.70 -14.10 4.31
CA GLU A 411 -12.26 -13.91 4.36
C GLU A 411 -11.90 -12.56 3.72
N PHE A 412 -10.93 -11.87 4.31
CA PHE A 412 -10.44 -10.61 3.77
C PHE A 412 -9.15 -10.86 3.01
N MET A 413 -9.06 -10.38 1.78
CA MET A 413 -7.89 -10.59 0.91
C MET A 413 -7.36 -9.27 0.36
N THR A 414 -6.03 -9.19 0.28
CA THR A 414 -5.31 -8.14 -0.46
C THR A 414 -5.42 -8.38 -1.96
N ALA A 415 -5.12 -7.36 -2.79
CA ALA A 415 -5.28 -7.47 -4.24
C ALA A 415 -4.39 -8.57 -4.85
N ASP A 416 -3.16 -8.70 -4.39
CA ASP A 416 -2.21 -9.74 -4.82
C ASP A 416 -2.58 -11.18 -4.40
N GLN A 417 -3.40 -11.32 -3.36
CA GLN A 417 -3.97 -12.62 -2.98
C GLN A 417 -5.18 -12.97 -3.84
N GLU A 418 -6.04 -11.98 -4.11
CA GLU A 418 -7.26 -12.15 -4.90
C GLU A 418 -6.98 -12.60 -6.32
N GLU A 419 -5.94 -12.09 -6.97
CA GLU A 419 -5.55 -12.45 -8.34
C GLU A 419 -5.34 -13.97 -8.57
N LYS A 420 -5.10 -14.72 -7.50
CA LYS A 420 -4.89 -16.16 -7.57
C LYS A 420 -6.18 -16.96 -7.66
N PHE A 421 -7.33 -16.32 -7.39
CA PHE A 421 -8.61 -16.97 -7.23
C PHE A 421 -9.63 -16.50 -8.28
N LYS A 422 -10.62 -17.35 -8.56
CA LYS A 422 -11.77 -17.04 -9.39
C LYS A 422 -12.90 -16.56 -8.48
N VAL A 423 -13.30 -15.30 -8.63
CA VAL A 423 -14.28 -14.64 -7.76
C VAL A 423 -15.57 -14.38 -8.51
N ALA A 424 -16.68 -14.95 -8.02
CA ALA A 424 -18.01 -14.74 -8.57
C ALA A 424 -18.62 -13.42 -8.08
N GLN A 425 -19.51 -12.84 -8.89
CA GLN A 425 -20.24 -11.63 -8.51
C GLN A 425 -21.31 -11.92 -7.46
N ALA A 426 -21.63 -10.91 -6.63
CA ALA A 426 -22.62 -11.05 -5.56
C ALA A 426 -24.06 -11.32 -6.04
N ASN A 427 -24.38 -10.95 -7.28
CA ASN A 427 -25.69 -11.15 -7.91
C ASN A 427 -25.84 -12.48 -8.66
N SER A 428 -24.84 -13.36 -8.60
CA SER A 428 -24.93 -14.71 -9.20
C SER A 428 -26.10 -15.50 -8.58
N GLU A 429 -26.82 -16.23 -9.41
CA GLU A 429 -27.97 -17.00 -8.97
C GLU A 429 -27.58 -18.14 -8.02
N LEU A 430 -28.27 -18.16 -6.89
CA LEU A 430 -28.11 -19.19 -5.85
C LEU A 430 -29.37 -20.06 -5.77
N ASP A 431 -29.17 -21.33 -5.42
CA ASP A 431 -30.24 -22.24 -5.02
C ASP A 431 -30.61 -22.06 -3.55
N ASP A 432 -31.73 -22.59 -3.09
CA ASP A 432 -32.17 -22.59 -1.70
C ASP A 432 -31.12 -23.19 -0.74
N ALA A 433 -30.27 -24.09 -1.27
CA ALA A 433 -29.14 -24.67 -0.56
C ALA A 433 -27.85 -23.83 -0.59
N SER A 434 -27.91 -22.56 -1.08
CA SER A 434 -26.77 -21.67 -1.29
C SER A 434 -25.74 -22.23 -2.28
N ARG A 435 -26.15 -22.96 -3.32
CA ARG A 435 -25.30 -23.41 -4.42
C ARG A 435 -25.48 -22.52 -5.63
N LEU A 436 -24.40 -22.27 -6.33
CA LEU A 436 -24.38 -21.52 -7.59
C LEU A 436 -25.08 -22.32 -8.69
N LYS A 437 -25.90 -21.67 -9.52
CA LYS A 437 -26.65 -22.24 -10.63
C LYS A 437 -26.02 -21.91 -11.97
N GLY A 438 -26.02 -22.88 -12.90
CA GLY A 438 -25.59 -22.66 -14.28
C GLY A 438 -24.12 -22.25 -14.40
N LYS A 439 -23.76 -21.68 -15.54
CA LYS A 439 -22.44 -21.06 -15.71
C LYS A 439 -22.36 -19.73 -14.96
N VAL A 440 -21.26 -19.51 -14.27
CA VAL A 440 -21.06 -18.35 -13.40
C VAL A 440 -20.02 -17.43 -14.02
N THR A 441 -20.36 -16.15 -14.11
CA THR A 441 -19.39 -15.12 -14.50
C THR A 441 -18.46 -14.82 -13.32
N VAL A 442 -17.18 -15.05 -13.51
CA VAL A 442 -16.14 -14.80 -12.50
C VAL A 442 -15.12 -13.80 -13.01
N ARG A 443 -14.54 -13.08 -12.07
CA ARG A 443 -13.36 -12.23 -12.27
C ARG A 443 -12.12 -13.04 -11.87
N HIS A 444 -11.13 -13.10 -12.76
CA HIS A 444 -9.84 -13.70 -12.49
C HIS A 444 -8.75 -12.81 -13.09
N ARG A 445 -7.91 -12.20 -12.23
CA ARG A 445 -6.98 -11.12 -12.61
C ARG A 445 -7.74 -9.98 -13.29
N ASP A 446 -7.37 -9.64 -14.52
CA ASP A 446 -7.97 -8.54 -15.29
C ASP A 446 -9.09 -9.03 -16.23
N ASP A 447 -9.31 -10.34 -16.31
CA ASP A 447 -10.27 -10.96 -17.23
C ASP A 447 -11.58 -11.35 -16.54
N ILE A 448 -12.66 -11.33 -17.33
CA ILE A 448 -13.98 -11.83 -16.95
C ILE A 448 -14.21 -13.14 -17.71
N LEU A 449 -14.40 -14.23 -16.98
CA LEU A 449 -14.54 -15.58 -17.51
C LEU A 449 -15.88 -16.18 -17.10
N GLU A 450 -16.42 -17.06 -17.94
CA GLU A 450 -17.52 -17.94 -17.56
C GLU A 450 -16.96 -19.31 -17.17
N VAL A 451 -17.27 -19.76 -15.96
CA VAL A 451 -16.79 -21.03 -15.41
C VAL A 451 -17.93 -21.84 -14.80
N ASP A 452 -17.68 -23.13 -14.60
CA ASP A 452 -18.61 -23.99 -13.90
C ASP A 452 -18.62 -23.68 -12.39
N PRO A 453 -19.73 -23.91 -11.68
CA PRO A 453 -19.86 -23.60 -10.24
C PRO A 453 -18.78 -24.25 -9.35
N GLU A 454 -18.25 -25.39 -9.76
CA GLU A 454 -17.23 -26.13 -8.99
C GLU A 454 -15.85 -25.48 -9.04
N ASP A 455 -15.59 -24.68 -10.08
CA ASP A 455 -14.33 -23.96 -10.31
C ASP A 455 -14.28 -22.58 -9.64
N VAL A 456 -15.36 -22.16 -8.98
CA VAL A 456 -15.44 -20.88 -8.27
C VAL A 456 -14.83 -21.01 -6.88
N ASP A 457 -13.85 -20.15 -6.55
CA ASP A 457 -13.17 -20.16 -5.27
C ASP A 457 -13.86 -19.27 -4.23
N TYR A 458 -14.27 -18.08 -4.66
CA TYR A 458 -14.88 -17.05 -3.79
C TYR A 458 -16.04 -16.36 -4.50
N MET A 459 -16.85 -15.69 -3.69
CA MET A 459 -17.97 -14.87 -4.15
C MET A 459 -17.97 -13.52 -3.39
N ASP A 460 -18.34 -12.45 -4.07
CA ASP A 460 -18.52 -11.14 -3.45
C ASP A 460 -19.58 -11.18 -2.33
N VAL A 461 -19.41 -10.36 -1.30
CA VAL A 461 -20.35 -10.33 -0.16
C VAL A 461 -21.62 -9.56 -0.53
N SER A 462 -21.48 -8.41 -1.21
CA SER A 462 -22.58 -7.53 -1.59
C SER A 462 -22.19 -6.70 -2.82
N PRO A 463 -23.14 -6.34 -3.69
CA PRO A 463 -22.88 -5.39 -4.77
C PRO A 463 -22.39 -4.01 -4.28
N GLN A 464 -22.80 -3.61 -3.08
CA GLN A 464 -22.41 -2.33 -2.48
C GLN A 464 -20.91 -2.27 -2.11
N GLN A 465 -20.22 -3.40 -2.08
CA GLN A 465 -18.78 -3.40 -1.74
C GLN A 465 -17.90 -2.69 -2.75
N VAL A 466 -18.38 -2.46 -3.97
CA VAL A 466 -17.59 -1.82 -5.04
C VAL A 466 -17.48 -0.32 -4.84
N VAL A 467 -18.50 0.31 -4.25
CA VAL A 467 -18.63 1.77 -4.16
C VAL A 467 -18.37 2.29 -2.75
N SER A 468 -18.08 3.60 -2.64
CA SER A 468 -17.93 4.28 -1.35
C SER A 468 -19.26 4.52 -0.66
N VAL A 469 -19.22 4.97 0.58
CA VAL A 469 -20.42 5.27 1.37
C VAL A 469 -21.30 6.32 0.69
N ALA A 470 -20.73 7.42 0.19
CA ALA A 470 -21.50 8.47 -0.48
C ALA A 470 -22.15 7.98 -1.77
N ALA A 471 -21.43 7.23 -2.59
CA ALA A 471 -21.97 6.63 -3.81
C ALA A 471 -23.03 5.56 -3.51
N ALA A 472 -22.86 4.78 -2.46
CA ALA A 472 -23.82 3.73 -2.05
C ALA A 472 -25.13 4.29 -1.48
N LEU A 473 -25.21 5.58 -1.16
CA LEU A 473 -26.43 6.27 -0.76
C LEU A 473 -27.26 6.78 -1.94
N ILE A 474 -26.78 6.67 -3.17
CA ILE A 474 -27.53 7.06 -4.38
C ILE A 474 -28.53 5.95 -4.72
N PRO A 475 -29.84 6.21 -4.67
CA PRO A 475 -30.83 5.22 -5.08
C PRO A 475 -30.75 4.98 -6.60
N PHE A 476 -30.92 3.72 -7.03
CA PHE A 476 -30.85 3.32 -8.44
C PHE A 476 -29.54 3.69 -9.13
N LEU A 477 -28.44 3.62 -8.40
CA LEU A 477 -27.08 3.96 -8.90
C LEU A 477 -26.73 3.20 -10.20
N GLU A 478 -27.18 1.96 -10.33
CA GLU A 478 -26.97 1.09 -11.49
C GLU A 478 -27.56 1.63 -12.80
N HIS A 479 -28.50 2.57 -12.72
CA HIS A 479 -29.13 3.21 -13.88
C HIS A 479 -28.49 4.55 -14.25
N ASP A 480 -27.58 5.05 -13.44
CA ASP A 480 -26.93 6.33 -13.65
C ASP A 480 -25.58 6.17 -14.38
N ASP A 481 -25.26 7.14 -15.24
CA ASP A 481 -23.92 7.27 -15.78
C ASP A 481 -22.89 7.58 -14.67
N ALA A 482 -21.68 7.02 -14.78
CA ALA A 482 -20.62 7.19 -13.79
C ALA A 482 -20.27 8.67 -13.55
N ASN A 483 -20.27 9.51 -14.60
CA ASN A 483 -19.99 10.94 -14.46
C ASN A 483 -21.04 11.66 -13.62
N ARG A 484 -22.35 11.33 -13.80
CA ARG A 484 -23.42 11.91 -13.01
C ARG A 484 -23.48 11.37 -11.58
N ALA A 485 -23.17 10.11 -11.39
CA ALA A 485 -23.02 9.51 -10.06
C ALA A 485 -21.86 10.17 -9.28
N LEU A 486 -20.74 10.48 -9.93
CA LEU A 486 -19.62 11.24 -9.35
C LEU A 486 -20.09 12.61 -8.86
N MET A 487 -20.77 13.38 -9.72
CA MET A 487 -21.31 14.69 -9.35
C MET A 487 -22.30 14.57 -8.19
N GLY A 488 -23.24 13.62 -8.25
CA GLY A 488 -24.23 13.37 -7.21
C GLY A 488 -23.62 13.00 -5.86
N SER A 489 -22.64 12.13 -5.84
CA SER A 489 -21.93 11.75 -4.59
C SER A 489 -21.19 12.95 -3.97
N ASN A 490 -20.56 13.79 -4.81
CA ASN A 490 -19.91 15.02 -4.36
C ASN A 490 -20.92 16.04 -3.83
N MET A 491 -22.09 16.19 -4.47
CA MET A 491 -23.14 17.13 -4.05
C MET A 491 -23.81 16.71 -2.75
N GLN A 492 -24.00 15.42 -2.46
CA GLN A 492 -24.54 14.95 -1.17
C GLN A 492 -23.70 15.46 0.02
N ARG A 493 -22.38 15.57 -0.14
CA ARG A 493 -21.50 16.09 0.91
C ARG A 493 -21.64 17.58 1.17
N GLN A 494 -22.25 18.33 0.26
CA GLN A 494 -22.43 19.79 0.34
C GLN A 494 -23.79 20.17 0.93
N GLY A 495 -24.68 19.20 1.20
CA GLY A 495 -26.01 19.45 1.75
C GLY A 495 -25.95 20.07 3.14
N VAL A 496 -26.56 21.26 3.31
CA VAL A 496 -26.61 21.96 4.59
C VAL A 496 -27.71 21.33 5.47
N PRO A 497 -27.44 21.04 6.77
CA PRO A 497 -28.46 20.53 7.68
C PRO A 497 -29.61 21.51 7.84
N LEU A 498 -30.84 21.04 7.62
CA LEU A 498 -32.03 21.84 7.80
C LEU A 498 -32.52 21.81 9.26
N VAL A 499 -33.35 22.77 9.66
CA VAL A 499 -33.97 22.81 10.99
C VAL A 499 -34.92 21.62 11.18
N VAL A 500 -35.70 21.29 10.15
CA VAL A 500 -36.59 20.12 10.10
C VAL A 500 -36.26 19.34 8.86
N THR A 501 -35.64 18.18 9.06
CA THR A 501 -35.27 17.24 8.00
C THR A 501 -36.31 16.13 7.89
N GLU A 502 -36.35 15.47 6.75
CA GLU A 502 -37.21 14.30 6.51
C GLU A 502 -36.34 13.15 5.96
N ALA A 503 -36.60 11.95 6.46
CA ALA A 503 -36.00 10.77 5.88
C ALA A 503 -36.43 10.58 4.42
N PRO A 504 -35.57 10.15 3.50
CA PRO A 504 -35.93 9.93 2.11
C PRO A 504 -36.98 8.80 2.01
N PHE A 505 -38.00 8.96 1.14
CA PHE A 505 -38.97 7.90 0.90
C PHE A 505 -38.36 6.69 0.19
N VAL A 506 -37.37 6.93 -0.66
CA VAL A 506 -36.60 5.90 -1.34
C VAL A 506 -35.17 5.97 -0.84
N GLY A 507 -34.70 4.92 -0.20
CA GLY A 507 -33.35 4.81 0.37
C GLY A 507 -32.66 3.53 -0.06
N THR A 508 -31.41 3.40 0.30
CA THR A 508 -30.56 2.25 -0.03
C THR A 508 -30.35 1.28 1.14
N GLY A 509 -30.87 1.64 2.33
CA GLY A 509 -30.70 0.86 3.56
C GLY A 509 -29.42 1.18 4.33
N LEU A 510 -28.52 2.01 3.80
CA LEU A 510 -27.30 2.44 4.48
C LEU A 510 -27.50 3.68 5.37
N GLU A 511 -28.59 4.41 5.22
CA GLU A 511 -28.86 5.68 5.88
C GLU A 511 -28.75 5.58 7.40
N ARG A 512 -29.37 4.56 7.99
CA ARG A 512 -29.31 4.28 9.42
C ARG A 512 -27.87 3.97 9.88
N ARG A 513 -27.16 3.17 9.12
CA ARG A 513 -25.78 2.78 9.44
C ARG A 513 -24.85 3.99 9.40
N VAL A 514 -24.99 4.85 8.39
CA VAL A 514 -24.20 6.08 8.24
C VAL A 514 -24.48 7.04 9.40
N ALA A 515 -25.74 7.21 9.81
CA ALA A 515 -26.10 8.04 10.94
C ALA A 515 -25.44 7.55 12.26
N ILE A 516 -25.41 6.24 12.49
CA ILE A 516 -24.78 5.63 13.66
C ILE A 516 -23.26 5.77 13.60
N ASP A 517 -22.63 5.40 12.49
CA ASP A 517 -21.16 5.37 12.34
C ASP A 517 -20.55 6.79 12.33
N SER A 518 -21.28 7.81 11.87
CA SER A 518 -20.88 9.21 11.98
C SER A 518 -20.93 9.75 13.42
N LYS A 519 -21.53 9.01 14.35
CA LYS A 519 -21.73 9.41 15.76
C LYS A 519 -22.53 10.71 15.92
N THR A 520 -23.36 11.03 14.95
CA THR A 520 -24.25 12.19 14.99
C THR A 520 -25.46 11.90 15.86
N VAL A 521 -25.99 10.68 15.77
CA VAL A 521 -27.05 10.17 16.63
C VAL A 521 -26.47 9.59 17.91
N VAL A 522 -27.27 9.59 18.98
CA VAL A 522 -26.90 8.95 20.25
C VAL A 522 -27.57 7.58 20.30
N VAL A 523 -26.76 6.57 20.56
CA VAL A 523 -27.16 5.16 20.62
C VAL A 523 -27.08 4.68 22.06
N ALA A 524 -28.06 3.91 22.51
CA ALA A 524 -28.06 3.29 23.85
C ALA A 524 -26.95 2.24 23.96
N GLU A 525 -26.06 2.39 24.94
CA GLU A 525 -24.95 1.45 25.22
C GLU A 525 -25.43 0.16 25.88
N GLY A 526 -26.52 0.25 26.63
CA GLY A 526 -27.11 -0.90 27.32
C GLY A 526 -28.62 -0.82 27.44
N PRO A 527 -29.25 -1.95 27.75
CA PRO A 527 -30.70 -2.02 27.91
C PRO A 527 -31.17 -1.35 29.22
N GLY A 528 -32.37 -0.76 29.20
CA GLY A 528 -32.95 -0.17 30.40
C GLY A 528 -34.29 0.55 30.12
N ILE A 529 -34.74 1.34 31.09
CA ILE A 529 -35.91 2.20 31.02
C ILE A 529 -35.42 3.65 31.13
N VAL A 530 -35.95 4.53 30.31
CA VAL A 530 -35.65 5.95 30.35
C VAL A 530 -36.20 6.58 31.63
N ALA A 531 -35.34 6.90 32.58
CA ALA A 531 -35.69 7.51 33.85
C ALA A 531 -35.94 9.01 33.71
N ALA A 532 -35.16 9.68 32.86
CA ALA A 532 -35.34 11.08 32.54
C ALA A 532 -34.87 11.38 31.10
N ALA A 533 -35.59 12.25 30.41
CA ALA A 533 -35.22 12.77 29.11
C ALA A 533 -35.53 14.25 29.04
N ASP A 534 -34.54 15.08 28.90
CA ASP A 534 -34.65 16.51 28.68
C ASP A 534 -33.82 16.97 27.45
N ALA A 535 -33.89 18.26 27.13
CA ALA A 535 -33.17 18.78 25.98
C ALA A 535 -31.65 18.65 26.06
N ARG A 536 -31.08 18.40 27.25
CA ARG A 536 -29.61 18.36 27.48
C ARG A 536 -29.11 16.99 27.86
N ARG A 537 -29.97 16.12 28.44
CA ARG A 537 -29.55 14.86 29.04
C ARG A 537 -30.61 13.79 28.92
N ILE A 538 -30.20 12.58 28.64
CA ILE A 538 -31.01 11.36 28.73
C ILE A 538 -30.38 10.46 29.79
N VAL A 539 -31.18 9.94 30.71
CA VAL A 539 -30.75 8.99 31.74
C VAL A 539 -31.53 7.69 31.56
N VAL A 540 -30.82 6.60 31.41
CA VAL A 540 -31.41 5.25 31.30
C VAL A 540 -30.95 4.45 32.51
N THR A 541 -31.90 3.82 33.22
CA THR A 541 -31.64 2.98 34.39
C THR A 541 -32.33 1.63 34.24
N LYS A 542 -32.01 0.65 35.07
CA LYS A 542 -32.67 -0.66 35.04
C LYS A 542 -34.14 -0.60 35.43
N ASP A 543 -34.47 0.24 36.38
CA ASP A 543 -35.77 0.39 37.06
C ASP A 543 -36.57 1.59 36.56
N GLY A 544 -35.97 2.49 35.78
CA GLY A 544 -36.62 3.70 35.29
C GLY A 544 -36.69 4.81 36.33
N GLU A 545 -36.00 4.68 37.45
CA GLU A 545 -36.01 5.67 38.52
C GLU A 545 -34.67 6.40 38.67
N VAL A 546 -34.72 7.69 38.95
CA VAL A 546 -33.57 8.54 39.24
C VAL A 546 -34.00 9.65 40.20
N SER A 547 -33.19 9.95 41.23
CA SER A 547 -33.51 11.00 42.19
C SER A 547 -33.30 12.41 41.57
N ALA A 548 -34.11 13.38 41.98
CA ALA A 548 -33.98 14.77 41.52
C ALA A 548 -32.59 15.35 41.81
N SER A 549 -32.02 15.00 42.97
CA SER A 549 -30.64 15.41 43.34
C SER A 549 -29.56 14.85 42.42
N GLN A 550 -29.78 13.66 41.85
CA GLN A 550 -28.85 13.08 40.83
C GLN A 550 -29.00 13.78 39.48
N LEU A 551 -30.21 14.16 39.07
CA LEU A 551 -30.44 14.88 37.83
C LEU A 551 -29.82 16.28 37.83
N GLU A 552 -29.86 16.99 38.95
CA GLU A 552 -29.27 18.32 39.09
C GLU A 552 -27.72 18.26 39.19
N ASN A 553 -27.17 17.12 39.55
CA ASN A 553 -25.76 16.95 39.67
C ASN A 553 -25.06 16.83 38.30
N LYS A 554 -24.34 17.88 37.90
CA LYS A 554 -23.53 17.91 36.66
C LYS A 554 -22.40 16.87 36.63
N LYS A 555 -22.01 16.31 37.76
CA LYS A 555 -20.98 15.28 37.90
C LYS A 555 -21.56 13.86 37.86
N PHE A 556 -22.88 13.70 37.74
CA PHE A 556 -23.52 12.41 37.61
C PHE A 556 -23.15 11.80 36.24
N LYS A 557 -22.44 10.69 36.27
CA LYS A 557 -21.90 9.99 35.09
C LYS A 557 -22.47 8.60 34.97
N SER A 558 -22.31 8.00 33.80
CA SER A 558 -22.66 6.61 33.54
C SER A 558 -21.91 5.67 34.48
N GLU A 559 -22.65 4.73 35.08
CA GLU A 559 -22.13 3.59 35.87
C GLU A 559 -22.67 2.29 35.27
N PRO A 560 -22.06 1.77 34.16
CA PRO A 560 -22.57 0.60 33.44
C PRO A 560 -22.70 -0.65 34.32
N ALA A 561 -21.80 -0.80 35.31
CA ALA A 561 -21.86 -1.91 36.28
C ALA A 561 -23.15 -1.92 37.11
N LYS A 562 -23.75 -0.76 37.36
CA LYS A 562 -25.03 -0.61 38.06
C LYS A 562 -26.21 -0.51 37.09
N GLY A 563 -25.93 -0.52 35.76
CA GLY A 563 -26.96 -0.35 34.72
C GLY A 563 -27.51 1.04 34.64
N VAL A 564 -26.71 2.05 34.95
CA VAL A 564 -27.05 3.47 34.84
C VAL A 564 -26.25 4.07 33.70
N TYR A 565 -26.94 4.62 32.70
CA TYR A 565 -26.33 5.26 31.53
C TYR A 565 -26.79 6.69 31.44
N VAL A 566 -25.86 7.62 31.30
CA VAL A 566 -26.12 9.06 31.23
C VAL A 566 -25.58 9.60 29.93
N TYR A 567 -26.42 10.17 29.09
CA TYR A 567 -26.08 10.72 27.78
C TYR A 567 -26.28 12.23 27.81
N ASP A 568 -25.17 12.99 27.73
CA ASP A 568 -25.19 14.44 27.61
C ASP A 568 -25.35 14.83 26.13
N LEU A 569 -26.40 15.54 25.77
CA LEU A 569 -26.72 15.97 24.41
C LEU A 569 -25.97 17.25 24.05
N ARG A 570 -25.39 17.28 22.87
CA ARG A 570 -24.71 18.45 22.33
C ARG A 570 -25.73 19.42 21.76
N LYS A 571 -25.72 20.67 22.24
CA LYS A 571 -26.73 21.68 21.89
C LYS A 571 -26.09 22.85 21.16
N PHE A 572 -26.62 23.17 19.98
CA PHE A 572 -26.31 24.37 19.20
C PHE A 572 -24.83 24.69 19.05
N LEU A 573 -24.02 23.65 18.78
CA LEU A 573 -22.61 23.82 18.55
C LEU A 573 -22.37 24.25 17.10
N LYS A 574 -21.47 25.21 16.92
CA LYS A 574 -21.00 25.62 15.60
C LYS A 574 -19.95 24.63 15.10
N THR A 575 -20.12 24.11 13.89
CA THR A 575 -19.15 23.22 13.25
C THR A 575 -18.04 24.00 12.53
N ASN A 576 -17.00 23.29 12.05
CA ASN A 576 -15.90 23.90 11.27
C ASN A 576 -16.41 24.63 10.01
N SER A 577 -17.50 24.13 9.41
CA SER A 577 -18.12 24.72 8.22
C SER A 577 -19.22 25.72 8.54
N SER A 578 -19.30 26.20 9.79
CA SER A 578 -20.28 27.18 10.28
C SER A 578 -21.74 26.69 10.27
N THR A 579 -21.98 25.39 10.20
CA THR A 579 -23.31 24.78 10.33
C THR A 579 -23.66 24.52 11.80
N CYS A 580 -24.93 24.32 12.11
CA CYS A 580 -25.42 24.06 13.46
C CYS A 580 -25.46 22.56 13.74
N PHE A 581 -24.78 22.14 14.81
CA PHE A 581 -24.89 20.79 15.35
C PHE A 581 -25.75 20.79 16.60
N ASN A 582 -26.91 20.13 16.54
CA ASN A 582 -27.85 20.08 17.64
C ASN A 582 -28.46 18.68 17.76
N GLN A 583 -28.45 18.12 18.96
CA GLN A 583 -29.05 16.82 19.24
C GLN A 583 -30.42 16.98 19.93
N ARG A 584 -31.38 16.16 19.53
CA ARG A 584 -32.75 16.14 20.05
C ARG A 584 -33.11 14.74 20.53
N PRO A 585 -33.69 14.59 21.76
CA PRO A 585 -34.12 13.28 22.24
C PRO A 585 -35.31 12.77 21.42
N LEU A 586 -35.30 11.48 21.11
CA LEU A 586 -36.41 10.74 20.49
C LEU A 586 -37.27 10.02 21.52
N VAL A 587 -36.65 9.67 22.67
CA VAL A 587 -37.27 8.87 23.73
C VAL A 587 -37.89 9.76 24.79
N ARG A 588 -38.92 9.24 25.47
CA ARG A 588 -39.60 9.86 26.60
C ARG A 588 -39.36 9.06 27.87
N ARG A 589 -39.60 9.68 29.03
CA ARG A 589 -39.56 9.00 30.32
C ARG A 589 -40.51 7.80 30.32
N GLY A 590 -40.02 6.65 30.76
CA GLY A 590 -40.75 5.38 30.80
C GLY A 590 -40.56 4.48 29.60
N ASP A 591 -39.93 4.97 28.49
CA ASP A 591 -39.66 4.14 27.32
C ASP A 591 -38.62 3.08 27.62
N LYS A 592 -38.83 1.88 27.11
CA LYS A 592 -37.87 0.77 27.19
C LYS A 592 -36.91 0.84 26.00
N VAL A 593 -35.62 0.81 26.27
CA VAL A 593 -34.57 0.85 25.27
C VAL A 593 -33.70 -0.40 25.35
N LYS A 594 -33.24 -0.87 24.18
CA LYS A 594 -32.29 -1.96 24.05
C LYS A 594 -30.92 -1.40 23.71
N SER A 595 -29.87 -2.18 23.93
CA SER A 595 -28.52 -1.84 23.44
C SER A 595 -28.56 -1.72 21.90
N GLY A 596 -28.04 -0.62 21.35
CA GLY A 596 -28.04 -0.34 19.92
C GLY A 596 -29.24 0.49 19.41
N ASP A 597 -30.25 0.78 20.26
CA ASP A 597 -31.34 1.65 19.86
C ASP A 597 -30.92 3.12 19.80
N VAL A 598 -31.40 3.85 18.79
CA VAL A 598 -31.15 5.29 18.68
C VAL A 598 -32.09 6.03 19.63
N ILE A 599 -31.51 6.79 20.56
CA ILE A 599 -32.24 7.51 21.60
C ILE A 599 -32.29 9.02 21.38
N ALA A 600 -31.42 9.57 20.55
CA ALA A 600 -31.44 10.97 20.15
C ALA A 600 -30.95 11.15 18.72
N ASP A 601 -31.65 12.01 17.98
CA ASP A 601 -31.24 12.47 16.64
C ASP A 601 -30.22 13.61 16.74
N GLY A 602 -29.41 13.74 15.68
CA GLY A 602 -28.49 14.84 15.52
C GLY A 602 -28.80 15.76 14.34
N ALA A 603 -27.79 16.46 13.84
CA ALA A 603 -27.94 17.26 12.63
C ALA A 603 -28.15 16.36 11.40
N ALA A 604 -29.01 16.77 10.47
CA ALA A 604 -29.34 16.04 9.25
C ALA A 604 -29.71 14.56 9.47
N THR A 605 -30.47 14.28 10.53
CA THR A 605 -31.02 12.95 10.84
C THR A 605 -32.48 13.03 11.20
N ASP A 606 -33.23 11.98 10.88
CA ASP A 606 -34.65 11.82 11.24
C ASP A 606 -34.87 10.37 11.70
N LYS A 607 -35.34 10.21 12.96
CA LYS A 607 -35.62 8.90 13.60
C LYS A 607 -34.45 7.89 13.49
N GLY A 608 -33.24 8.39 13.59
CA GLY A 608 -32.04 7.58 13.50
C GLY A 608 -31.53 7.25 12.09
N GLU A 609 -32.15 7.80 11.07
CA GLU A 609 -31.70 7.68 9.67
C GLU A 609 -31.14 8.99 9.17
N LEU A 610 -30.19 8.90 8.21
CA LEU A 610 -29.62 10.08 7.57
C LEU A 610 -30.67 10.78 6.70
N ALA A 611 -30.89 12.07 6.96
CA ALA A 611 -31.85 12.92 6.26
C ALA A 611 -31.14 14.21 5.84
N LEU A 612 -30.58 14.22 4.62
CA LEU A 612 -29.81 15.35 4.08
C LEU A 612 -30.67 16.53 3.61
N GLY A 613 -31.98 16.37 3.57
CA GLY A 613 -32.89 17.38 3.08
C GLY A 613 -34.36 17.08 3.41
N ARG A 614 -35.24 17.42 2.48
CA ARG A 614 -36.68 17.15 2.55
C ARG A 614 -37.17 16.55 1.25
N ASN A 615 -38.26 15.77 1.33
CA ASN A 615 -38.96 15.27 0.16
C ASN A 615 -39.77 16.38 -0.48
N VAL A 616 -39.50 16.72 -1.73
CA VAL A 616 -40.13 17.82 -2.46
C VAL A 616 -40.79 17.29 -3.72
N LEU A 617 -41.91 17.93 -4.09
CA LEU A 617 -42.57 17.65 -5.36
C LEU A 617 -41.77 18.27 -6.50
N VAL A 618 -41.37 17.44 -7.49
CA VAL A 618 -40.52 17.83 -8.63
C VAL A 618 -41.33 17.75 -9.92
N GLY A 619 -41.29 18.79 -10.73
CA GLY A 619 -41.80 18.78 -12.10
C GLY A 619 -40.65 18.74 -13.11
N PHE A 620 -40.67 17.77 -14.03
CA PHE A 620 -39.69 17.64 -15.11
C PHE A 620 -40.25 18.29 -16.38
N MET A 621 -39.93 19.55 -16.61
CA MET A 621 -40.43 20.30 -17.77
C MET A 621 -39.50 21.49 -18.07
N PRO A 622 -39.36 21.93 -19.35
CA PRO A 622 -38.73 23.21 -19.66
C PRO A 622 -39.63 24.36 -19.13
N TRP A 623 -39.01 25.35 -18.49
CA TRP A 623 -39.75 26.48 -17.97
C TRP A 623 -39.09 27.82 -18.37
N ASN A 624 -39.54 28.39 -19.49
CA ASN A 624 -39.12 29.68 -20.03
C ASN A 624 -37.57 29.84 -20.16
N GLY A 625 -36.81 28.75 -20.30
CA GLY A 625 -35.37 28.76 -20.38
C GLY A 625 -34.65 28.98 -19.04
N TYR A 626 -35.35 29.19 -17.93
CA TYR A 626 -34.69 29.43 -16.63
C TYR A 626 -34.09 28.17 -15.98
N ASN A 627 -34.49 26.99 -16.47
CA ASN A 627 -33.91 25.71 -16.05
C ASN A 627 -33.02 25.07 -17.16
N PHE A 628 -32.38 25.93 -17.98
CA PHE A 628 -31.45 25.48 -19.03
C PHE A 628 -30.21 24.81 -18.42
N GLU A 629 -29.78 23.69 -19.03
CA GLU A 629 -28.69 22.83 -18.56
C GLU A 629 -28.92 22.34 -17.12
N ASP A 630 -27.98 22.63 -16.20
CA ASP A 630 -28.02 22.19 -14.80
C ASP A 630 -28.79 23.16 -13.87
N ALA A 631 -29.45 24.18 -14.42
CA ALA A 631 -30.20 25.13 -13.64
C ALA A 631 -31.50 24.50 -13.06
N ILE A 632 -31.80 24.80 -11.83
CA ILE A 632 -33.00 24.33 -11.11
C ILE A 632 -33.82 25.52 -10.62
N LEU A 633 -35.13 25.47 -10.83
CA LEU A 633 -36.06 26.43 -10.27
C LEU A 633 -36.65 25.91 -8.96
N LEU A 634 -36.71 26.75 -7.99
CA LEU A 634 -37.36 26.48 -6.72
C LEU A 634 -38.59 27.36 -6.55
N SER A 635 -39.65 26.85 -5.91
CA SER A 635 -40.75 27.68 -5.51
C SER A 635 -40.33 28.68 -4.44
N GLU A 636 -40.97 29.85 -4.39
CA GLU A 636 -40.71 30.86 -3.38
C GLU A 636 -40.90 30.33 -1.96
N GLN A 637 -41.87 29.43 -1.76
CA GLN A 637 -42.11 28.80 -0.46
C GLN A 637 -40.94 27.97 0.03
N ILE A 638 -40.31 27.19 -0.86
CA ILE A 638 -39.09 26.43 -0.54
C ILE A 638 -37.93 27.39 -0.25
N GLY A 639 -37.78 28.44 -1.08
CA GLY A 639 -36.76 29.46 -0.89
C GLY A 639 -36.85 30.22 0.43
N ARG A 640 -38.05 30.36 1.01
CA ARG A 640 -38.26 30.98 2.32
C ARG A 640 -38.10 30.03 3.50
N ALA A 641 -38.16 28.72 3.28
CA ALA A 641 -38.05 27.69 4.32
C ALA A 641 -36.59 27.22 4.55
N HIS A 642 -35.63 27.94 4.09
CA HIS A 642 -34.21 27.53 4.00
C HIS A 642 -33.43 27.63 5.31
N VAL A 643 -34.01 27.90 6.39
CA VAL A 643 -33.24 28.12 7.63
C VAL A 643 -33.31 26.93 8.56
#